data_cac4b8dd16811fe0ec0bf6e01dc5dc36
#
_entry.id   cac4b8dd16811fe0ec0bf6e01dc5dc36
#
_cell.length_a   1.000
_cell.length_b   1.000
_cell.length_c   1.000
_cell.angle_alpha   90.00
_cell.angle_beta   90.00
_cell.angle_gamma   90.00
#
_symmetry.space_group_name_H-M   'P 1'
#
loop_
_entity.id
_entity.type
_entity.pdbx_description
1 polymer ?
#
loop_
_entity_poly.entity_id
_entity_poly.type
_entity_poly.pdbx_seq_one_letter_code
_entity_poly.pdbx_strand_id
1 'polypeptide(L)'
;MSKAKKQKNGNKHRALSAQQTIPYISMHPDGICQIPGGLYTKTLEYEDINYAVASTEDQTAIISGWSACLNYFDSSLPFQLSFVNRRSRNANRYKVNIPAQEDDFNSIRGEYVEMLKGQIAKSNNGIERYKYITFGLPADGATEARPRLGRVEADVMGNLKRLGVQSRPLDGRDRLAVLHGQMHPGGREPFRFAWKDIPKTGMGTKDYIAPDSFDFRQSRSFRVGQMWGAVSYLQIMASELSDKLLAEILELDAELTVTMHIQTVDQLKAIKTIKGKISDIGRMKAEEQKKAVRAGYDMEILPPDLITFSKDAAELLSDLQSRNERMFLLTFTVVNLAPTRQRLENDVFTVSGIAQKYNCALRRLDWQQEQGFVSSLALGYNGIEIQRGMTTSSTAIFIPFMTRELRMDGQALYYGMNALSNNVIMADRKKLKSANGMYLGSTGSGKSFAAKRELINVFLATNDRIIVVDPMGEYAPLVRRLGGQVIEIAPDSPHHISPMDLQMNINDEDSPLSMKADFLLSLCELIVGGKEGLQPIEKTVIDRCVRLVYREMALGLETAKTPLLQDLYEELLRQPEPEARRVATALELYCTGSLNLFNHPTNVDLNSRVVCIVLKGLGENLRKIAMHTTNEFVTAAVNANHAEGVATWCYFDEFHILLRDPLTASYFVAVWKMLRKKGCVPSALTQNVKDLLASREIENILDNTDFMVLLSQAQSDRAILAKQLGISEHQLSYITHSNSGEGLLFYGNVTIPFVDRFPRGEIYDLLTTRPEDLAHERTDE
;
A
#
# COMPACT_ATOMS: atom_id res chain seq x y z
N MET A 1 -50.08 0.82 -71.95
CA MET A 1 -49.42 1.87 -71.10
C MET A 1 -49.84 1.69 -69.69
N SER A 2 -48.93 1.03 -68.90
CA SER A 2 -49.17 0.79 -67.46
C SER A 2 -48.12 1.61 -66.67
N LYS A 3 -48.59 2.54 -65.84
CA LYS A 3 -47.80 3.36 -64.96
C LYS A 3 -47.33 2.53 -63.77
N ALA A 4 -46.06 2.16 -63.74
CA ALA A 4 -45.41 1.61 -62.54
C ALA A 4 -45.25 2.70 -61.45
N LYS A 5 -45.97 2.57 -60.35
CA LYS A 5 -45.76 3.38 -59.15
C LYS A 5 -44.44 2.98 -58.49
N LYS A 6 -43.42 3.83 -58.54
CA LYS A 6 -42.22 3.75 -57.69
C LYS A 6 -42.64 3.95 -56.22
N GLN A 7 -42.70 2.89 -55.43
CA GLN A 7 -42.71 2.97 -53.97
C GLN A 7 -41.35 3.50 -53.50
N LYS A 8 -41.29 4.74 -53.00
CA LYS A 8 -40.18 5.25 -52.21
C LYS A 8 -40.23 4.58 -50.83
N ASN A 9 -39.51 3.52 -50.63
CA ASN A 9 -39.17 3.02 -49.32
C ASN A 9 -38.19 4.01 -48.65
N GLY A 10 -38.74 4.98 -47.95
CA GLY A 10 -38.00 5.80 -47.01
C GLY A 10 -37.65 4.93 -45.79
N ASN A 11 -36.49 4.35 -45.75
CA ASN A 11 -35.91 3.82 -44.50
C ASN A 11 -35.77 5.00 -43.53
N LYS A 12 -36.80 5.25 -42.71
CA LYS A 12 -36.68 6.08 -41.53
C LYS A 12 -35.70 5.31 -40.61
N HIS A 13 -34.46 5.75 -40.47
CA HIS A 13 -33.57 5.29 -39.43
C HIS A 13 -34.30 5.49 -38.08
N ARG A 14 -34.83 4.40 -37.54
CA ARG A 14 -35.44 4.39 -36.22
C ARG A 14 -34.30 4.57 -35.22
N ALA A 15 -34.38 5.62 -34.39
CA ALA A 15 -33.36 5.81 -33.34
C ALA A 15 -33.30 4.54 -32.48
N LEU A 16 -32.11 4.05 -32.24
CA LEU A 16 -31.86 2.91 -31.34
C LEU A 16 -32.19 3.30 -29.90
N SER A 17 -32.76 2.37 -29.13
CA SER A 17 -32.87 2.58 -27.69
C SER A 17 -31.49 2.51 -27.00
N ALA A 18 -31.37 3.04 -25.79
CA ALA A 18 -30.11 2.95 -25.03
C ALA A 18 -29.63 1.50 -24.86
N GLN A 19 -30.54 0.55 -24.63
CA GLN A 19 -30.24 -0.87 -24.54
C GLN A 19 -29.71 -1.47 -25.86
N GLN A 20 -30.23 -1.00 -26.99
CA GLN A 20 -29.77 -1.47 -28.30
C GLN A 20 -28.38 -0.97 -28.69
N THR A 21 -27.97 0.16 -28.14
CA THR A 21 -26.61 0.71 -28.33
C THR A 21 -25.53 -0.12 -27.61
N ILE A 22 -25.90 -0.83 -26.52
CA ILE A 22 -24.94 -1.62 -25.74
C ILE A 22 -24.53 -2.88 -26.49
N PRO A 23 -23.22 -3.10 -26.81
CA PRO A 23 -22.78 -4.09 -27.80
C PRO A 23 -22.54 -5.48 -27.18
N TYR A 24 -23.50 -6.07 -26.44
CA TYR A 24 -23.46 -7.48 -26.10
C TYR A 24 -24.80 -8.16 -26.34
N ILE A 25 -24.76 -9.48 -26.55
CA ILE A 25 -25.96 -10.27 -26.82
C ILE A 25 -26.51 -10.86 -25.53
N SER A 26 -25.66 -11.50 -24.73
CA SER A 26 -26.02 -12.12 -23.45
C SER A 26 -24.92 -11.99 -22.42
N MET A 27 -25.32 -11.90 -21.15
CA MET A 27 -24.44 -11.95 -19.97
C MET A 27 -24.87 -13.12 -19.11
N HIS A 28 -23.94 -14.00 -18.75
CA HIS A 28 -24.18 -15.17 -17.91
C HIS A 28 -23.75 -14.94 -16.46
N PRO A 29 -24.34 -15.67 -15.48
CA PRO A 29 -23.99 -15.52 -14.06
C PRO A 29 -22.50 -15.76 -13.75
N ASP A 30 -21.84 -16.64 -14.49
CA ASP A 30 -20.42 -16.98 -14.36
C ASP A 30 -19.45 -15.95 -15.00
N GLY A 31 -19.99 -14.82 -15.44
CA GLY A 31 -19.21 -13.74 -16.05
C GLY A 31 -18.91 -13.91 -17.54
N ILE A 32 -19.39 -14.96 -18.17
CA ILE A 32 -19.24 -15.11 -19.64
C ILE A 32 -20.21 -14.16 -20.33
N CYS A 33 -19.68 -13.39 -21.28
CA CYS A 33 -20.46 -12.43 -22.06
C CYS A 33 -20.32 -12.75 -23.55
N GLN A 34 -21.45 -12.87 -24.24
CA GLN A 34 -21.49 -13.02 -25.69
C GLN A 34 -21.59 -11.63 -26.34
N ILE A 35 -20.66 -11.32 -27.23
CA ILE A 35 -20.67 -10.08 -28.03
C ILE A 35 -20.98 -10.39 -29.50
N PRO A 36 -21.31 -9.38 -30.32
CA PRO A 36 -21.53 -9.58 -31.75
C PRO A 36 -20.31 -10.22 -32.43
N GLY A 37 -20.57 -11.03 -33.47
CA GLY A 37 -19.52 -11.75 -34.19
C GLY A 37 -19.15 -13.11 -33.61
N GLY A 38 -19.93 -13.65 -32.65
CA GLY A 38 -19.70 -15.00 -32.10
C GLY A 38 -18.54 -15.08 -31.12
N LEU A 39 -18.08 -13.94 -30.60
CA LEU A 39 -17.02 -13.88 -29.59
C LEU A 39 -17.61 -13.98 -28.19
N TYR A 40 -17.05 -14.85 -27.36
CA TYR A 40 -17.35 -14.98 -25.94
C TYR A 40 -16.19 -14.44 -25.11
N THR A 41 -16.49 -13.60 -24.12
CA THR A 41 -15.47 -12.87 -23.34
C THR A 41 -15.62 -13.10 -21.84
N LYS A 42 -14.49 -13.05 -21.13
CA LYS A 42 -14.38 -12.94 -19.68
C LYS A 42 -13.53 -11.75 -19.28
N THR A 43 -13.73 -11.25 -18.06
CA THR A 43 -13.01 -10.08 -17.54
C THR A 43 -12.43 -10.39 -16.17
N LEU A 44 -11.17 -10.02 -15.96
CA LEU A 44 -10.50 -10.00 -14.67
C LEU A 44 -10.32 -8.55 -14.23
N GLU A 45 -10.49 -8.31 -12.95
CA GLU A 45 -9.99 -7.12 -12.27
C GLU A 45 -8.61 -7.42 -11.69
N TYR A 46 -7.67 -6.49 -11.78
CA TYR A 46 -6.33 -6.67 -11.22
C TYR A 46 -5.85 -5.41 -10.50
N GLU A 47 -5.00 -5.63 -9.50
CA GLU A 47 -4.45 -4.58 -8.66
C GLU A 47 -3.13 -4.02 -9.21
N ASP A 48 -2.66 -2.96 -8.58
CA ASP A 48 -1.40 -2.32 -8.87
C ASP A 48 -0.22 -3.00 -8.15
N ILE A 49 0.97 -2.81 -8.70
CA ILE A 49 2.24 -3.07 -8.03
C ILE A 49 3.10 -1.80 -8.08
N ASN A 50 4.10 -1.70 -7.22
CA ASN A 50 4.95 -0.51 -7.08
C ASN A 50 6.00 -0.40 -8.19
N TYR A 51 5.58 -0.25 -9.43
CA TYR A 51 6.49 -0.07 -10.57
C TYR A 51 7.25 1.25 -10.51
N ALA A 52 6.56 2.36 -10.23
CA ALA A 52 7.13 3.71 -10.28
C ALA A 52 8.28 3.95 -9.28
N VAL A 53 8.31 3.21 -8.17
CA VAL A 53 9.33 3.32 -7.13
C VAL A 53 10.27 2.11 -7.06
N ALA A 54 10.14 1.16 -7.97
CA ALA A 54 10.99 -0.02 -8.04
C ALA A 54 12.42 0.34 -8.48
N SER A 55 13.39 -0.53 -8.20
CA SER A 55 14.74 -0.42 -8.74
C SER A 55 14.73 -0.56 -10.27
N THR A 56 15.76 -0.06 -10.95
CA THR A 56 15.88 -0.22 -12.41
C THR A 56 15.90 -1.70 -12.81
N GLU A 57 16.49 -2.56 -11.99
CA GLU A 57 16.54 -4.00 -12.19
C GLU A 57 15.14 -4.62 -12.06
N ASP A 58 14.40 -4.24 -11.01
CA ASP A 58 13.03 -4.70 -10.79
C ASP A 58 12.07 -4.18 -11.87
N GLN A 59 12.22 -2.91 -12.29
CA GLN A 59 11.45 -2.35 -13.41
C GLN A 59 11.68 -3.16 -14.68
N THR A 60 12.94 -3.49 -14.98
CA THR A 60 13.29 -4.33 -16.14
C THR A 60 12.68 -5.74 -16.02
N ALA A 61 12.71 -6.33 -14.83
CA ALA A 61 12.10 -7.63 -14.58
C ALA A 61 10.56 -7.59 -14.74
N ILE A 62 9.91 -6.52 -14.25
CA ILE A 62 8.46 -6.30 -14.42
C ILE A 62 8.11 -6.14 -15.92
N ILE A 63 8.88 -5.32 -16.68
CA ILE A 63 8.68 -5.16 -18.12
C ILE A 63 8.83 -6.50 -18.84
N SER A 64 9.85 -7.26 -18.54
CA SER A 64 10.10 -8.58 -19.13
C SER A 64 8.97 -9.57 -18.82
N GLY A 65 8.52 -9.62 -17.56
CA GLY A 65 7.40 -10.45 -17.16
C GLY A 65 6.07 -10.01 -17.78
N TRP A 66 5.85 -8.70 -17.94
CA TRP A 66 4.68 -8.17 -18.64
C TRP A 66 4.72 -8.49 -20.13
N SER A 67 5.87 -8.40 -20.78
CA SER A 67 6.10 -8.85 -22.16
C SER A 67 5.75 -10.32 -22.33
N ALA A 68 6.17 -11.17 -21.40
CA ALA A 68 5.81 -12.60 -21.40
C ALA A 68 4.29 -12.81 -21.24
N CYS A 69 3.63 -12.00 -20.43
CA CYS A 69 2.16 -12.03 -20.28
C CYS A 69 1.45 -11.63 -21.58
N LEU A 70 1.91 -10.59 -22.27
CA LEU A 70 1.38 -10.21 -23.60
C LEU A 70 1.60 -11.33 -24.62
N ASN A 71 2.74 -11.97 -24.62
CA ASN A 71 3.07 -13.09 -25.51
C ASN A 71 2.26 -14.37 -25.24
N TYR A 72 1.53 -14.47 -24.14
CA TYR A 72 0.57 -15.56 -23.91
C TYR A 72 -0.58 -15.53 -24.92
N PHE A 73 -1.07 -14.32 -25.29
CA PHE A 73 -2.20 -14.16 -26.20
C PHE A 73 -1.79 -14.40 -27.65
N ASP A 74 -2.37 -15.40 -28.27
CA ASP A 74 -2.19 -15.71 -29.69
C ASP A 74 -3.22 -15.00 -30.59
N SER A 75 -3.17 -15.23 -31.89
CA SER A 75 -4.07 -14.59 -32.85
C SER A 75 -5.56 -14.97 -32.69
N SER A 76 -5.87 -16.04 -31.95
CA SER A 76 -7.24 -16.49 -31.67
C SER A 76 -7.82 -15.86 -30.38
N LEU A 77 -6.99 -15.20 -29.59
CA LEU A 77 -7.32 -14.63 -28.27
C LEU A 77 -7.16 -13.11 -28.25
N PRO A 78 -8.05 -12.33 -28.88
CA PRO A 78 -8.05 -10.87 -28.71
C PRO A 78 -8.30 -10.50 -27.26
N PHE A 79 -7.65 -9.43 -26.81
CA PHE A 79 -7.83 -8.94 -25.46
C PHE A 79 -7.88 -7.40 -25.39
N GLN A 80 -8.45 -6.91 -24.32
CA GLN A 80 -8.66 -5.49 -24.04
C GLN A 80 -8.12 -5.18 -22.65
N LEU A 81 -7.30 -4.16 -22.54
CA LEU A 81 -6.96 -3.52 -21.25
C LEU A 81 -7.83 -2.29 -21.09
N SER A 82 -8.47 -2.16 -19.93
CA SER A 82 -9.32 -1.02 -19.61
C SER A 82 -8.87 -0.41 -18.28
N PHE A 83 -8.60 0.89 -18.30
CA PHE A 83 -8.25 1.70 -17.15
C PHE A 83 -9.36 2.72 -16.95
N VAL A 84 -10.07 2.61 -15.84
CA VAL A 84 -11.26 3.44 -15.57
C VAL A 84 -11.00 4.31 -14.35
N ASN A 85 -10.86 5.61 -14.59
CA ASN A 85 -10.84 6.63 -13.55
C ASN A 85 -12.27 7.14 -13.33
N ARG A 86 -12.82 6.91 -12.15
CA ARG A 86 -14.20 7.25 -11.80
C ARG A 86 -14.23 8.05 -10.50
N ARG A 87 -15.02 9.12 -10.47
CA ARG A 87 -15.26 9.83 -9.23
C ARG A 87 -16.11 8.99 -8.28
N SER A 88 -15.57 8.69 -7.12
CA SER A 88 -16.34 8.11 -6.04
C SER A 88 -17.27 9.18 -5.46
N ARG A 89 -18.57 8.94 -5.49
CA ARG A 89 -19.54 9.81 -4.80
C ARG A 89 -19.70 9.51 -3.33
N ASN A 90 -19.19 8.40 -2.91
CA ASN A 90 -19.15 8.07 -1.51
C ASN A 90 -17.96 8.79 -0.84
N ALA A 91 -18.05 10.14 -0.72
CA ALA A 91 -17.43 10.80 0.42
C ALA A 91 -17.86 10.10 1.74
N ASN A 92 -19.02 9.42 1.74
CA ASN A 92 -19.49 8.51 2.79
C ASN A 92 -18.92 7.07 2.69
N ARG A 93 -18.19 6.67 1.65
CA ARG A 93 -17.50 5.37 1.59
C ARG A 93 -16.23 5.41 2.46
N TYR A 94 -15.64 6.57 2.62
CA TYR A 94 -14.86 6.85 3.81
C TYR A 94 -15.89 7.09 4.94
N LYS A 95 -16.43 6.02 5.48
CA LYS A 95 -16.98 6.08 6.83
C LYS A 95 -15.79 6.27 7.77
N VAL A 96 -15.20 7.46 7.71
CA VAL A 96 -14.50 8.04 8.84
C VAL A 96 -15.61 8.34 9.85
N ASN A 97 -16.21 7.30 10.33
CA ASN A 97 -17.15 7.37 11.40
C ASN A 97 -16.41 6.83 12.62
N ILE A 98 -15.77 7.73 13.31
CA ILE A 98 -15.32 7.46 14.67
C ILE A 98 -16.57 7.68 15.52
N PRO A 99 -17.21 6.62 16.04
CA PRO A 99 -18.43 6.76 16.80
C PRO A 99 -18.16 7.57 18.09
N ALA A 100 -19.11 8.40 18.47
CA ALA A 100 -19.09 9.02 19.79
C ALA A 100 -19.04 7.93 20.87
N GLN A 101 -18.24 8.14 21.90
CA GLN A 101 -18.10 7.28 23.07
C GLN A 101 -18.63 7.98 24.32
N GLU A 102 -18.86 7.23 25.39
CA GLU A 102 -19.28 7.78 26.69
C GLU A 102 -18.07 8.32 27.47
N ASP A 103 -17.35 9.29 26.84
CA ASP A 103 -16.20 9.97 27.43
C ASP A 103 -16.16 11.47 27.00
N ASP A 104 -15.28 12.24 27.59
CA ASP A 104 -15.15 13.70 27.35
C ASP A 104 -14.42 14.06 26.03
N PHE A 105 -14.08 13.09 25.18
CA PHE A 105 -13.23 13.29 24.00
C PHE A 105 -14.02 13.37 22.68
N ASN A 106 -15.34 13.52 22.73
CA ASN A 106 -16.16 13.58 21.52
C ASN A 106 -15.93 14.84 20.68
N SER A 107 -15.50 15.96 21.29
CA SER A 107 -15.07 17.16 20.56
C SER A 107 -13.82 16.88 19.71
N ILE A 108 -12.82 16.23 20.29
CA ILE A 108 -11.57 15.85 19.60
C ILE A 108 -11.86 14.81 18.50
N ARG A 109 -12.80 13.87 18.73
CA ARG A 109 -13.26 12.94 17.67
C ARG A 109 -13.89 13.69 16.51
N GLY A 110 -14.70 14.70 16.81
CA GLY A 110 -15.33 15.55 15.78
C GLY A 110 -14.29 16.30 14.96
N GLU A 111 -13.32 16.96 15.60
CA GLU A 111 -12.21 17.66 14.92
C GLU A 111 -11.40 16.69 14.06
N TYR A 112 -11.07 15.50 14.57
CA TYR A 112 -10.32 14.49 13.84
C TYR A 112 -11.08 14.00 12.61
N VAL A 113 -12.38 13.76 12.72
CA VAL A 113 -13.25 13.37 11.58
C VAL A 113 -13.28 14.48 10.52
N GLU A 114 -13.42 15.73 10.92
CA GLU A 114 -13.40 16.87 9.97
C GLU A 114 -12.02 17.04 9.32
N MET A 115 -10.95 16.86 10.07
CA MET A 115 -9.59 16.84 9.53
C MET A 115 -9.44 15.76 8.45
N LEU A 116 -9.86 14.52 8.75
CA LEU A 116 -9.80 13.42 7.77
C LEU A 116 -10.64 13.69 6.54
N LYS A 117 -11.86 14.22 6.70
CA LYS A 117 -12.70 14.65 5.57
C LYS A 117 -12.01 15.74 4.74
N GLY A 118 -11.35 16.69 5.40
CA GLY A 118 -10.54 17.74 4.75
C GLY A 118 -9.36 17.18 3.96
N GLN A 119 -8.65 16.18 4.49
CA GLN A 119 -7.56 15.50 3.77
C GLN A 119 -8.09 14.68 2.58
N ILE A 120 -9.19 13.97 2.77
CA ILE A 120 -9.87 13.25 1.68
C ILE A 120 -10.34 14.22 0.58
N ALA A 121 -10.81 15.39 0.94
CA ALA A 121 -11.22 16.41 -0.05
C ALA A 121 -10.02 17.01 -0.82
N LYS A 122 -8.84 17.05 -0.21
CA LYS A 122 -7.58 17.48 -0.84
C LYS A 122 -6.90 16.38 -1.67
N SER A 123 -7.26 15.10 -1.43
CA SER A 123 -6.79 13.99 -2.26
C SER A 123 -7.29 14.17 -3.70
N ASN A 124 -6.85 13.34 -4.63
CA ASN A 124 -7.26 13.39 -6.05
C ASN A 124 -8.79 13.31 -6.22
N ASN A 125 -9.51 14.21 -5.58
CA ASN A 125 -10.94 14.48 -5.65
C ASN A 125 -11.82 13.23 -5.62
N GLY A 126 -11.39 12.16 -4.93
CA GLY A 126 -12.11 10.91 -4.82
C GLY A 126 -12.13 10.09 -6.10
N ILE A 127 -11.15 10.21 -6.97
CA ILE A 127 -11.02 9.34 -8.15
C ILE A 127 -10.56 7.95 -7.71
N GLU A 128 -11.39 6.97 -8.02
CA GLU A 128 -11.08 5.55 -7.92
C GLU A 128 -10.58 5.06 -9.27
N ARG A 129 -9.48 4.31 -9.26
CA ARG A 129 -8.86 3.73 -10.46
C ARG A 129 -9.11 2.24 -10.48
N TYR A 130 -9.73 1.77 -11.55
CA TYR A 130 -10.00 0.36 -11.78
C TYR A 130 -9.26 -0.11 -13.02
N LYS A 131 -8.77 -1.34 -12.99
CA LYS A 131 -8.01 -1.95 -14.07
C LYS A 131 -8.61 -3.30 -14.41
N TYR A 132 -8.94 -3.47 -15.68
CA TYR A 132 -9.55 -4.69 -16.17
C TYR A 132 -8.79 -5.23 -17.37
N ILE A 133 -8.67 -6.56 -17.42
CA ILE A 133 -8.29 -7.30 -18.62
C ILE A 133 -9.47 -8.14 -19.08
N THR A 134 -9.95 -7.88 -20.28
CA THR A 134 -11.02 -8.65 -20.93
C THR A 134 -10.44 -9.40 -22.09
N PHE A 135 -10.59 -10.71 -22.13
CA PHE A 135 -10.14 -11.56 -23.21
C PHE A 135 -11.30 -12.36 -23.78
N GLY A 136 -11.19 -12.74 -25.03
CA GLY A 136 -12.27 -13.45 -25.71
C GLY A 136 -11.77 -14.51 -26.69
N LEU A 137 -12.66 -15.42 -27.03
CA LEU A 137 -12.43 -16.40 -28.08
C LEU A 137 -13.72 -16.68 -28.85
N PRO A 138 -13.62 -17.01 -30.14
CA PRO A 138 -14.77 -17.44 -30.93
C PRO A 138 -15.24 -18.84 -30.49
N ALA A 139 -16.56 -19.01 -30.38
CA ALA A 139 -17.20 -20.27 -30.07
C ALA A 139 -18.62 -20.32 -30.64
N ASP A 140 -19.16 -21.51 -30.90
CA ASP A 140 -20.51 -21.69 -31.39
C ASP A 140 -21.57 -21.52 -30.27
N GLY A 141 -21.16 -21.62 -29.00
CA GLY A 141 -22.07 -21.44 -27.88
C GLY A 141 -21.35 -21.28 -26.52
N ALA A 142 -22.08 -20.82 -25.51
CA ALA A 142 -21.55 -20.63 -24.17
C ALA A 142 -21.03 -21.94 -23.53
N THR A 143 -21.60 -23.09 -23.89
CA THR A 143 -21.18 -24.41 -23.37
C THR A 143 -19.78 -24.79 -23.84
N GLU A 144 -19.43 -24.46 -25.08
CA GLU A 144 -18.09 -24.66 -25.62
C GLU A 144 -17.11 -23.59 -25.08
N ALA A 145 -17.54 -22.35 -25.04
CA ALA A 145 -16.71 -21.23 -24.59
C ALA A 145 -16.25 -21.38 -23.12
N ARG A 146 -17.12 -21.88 -22.24
CA ARG A 146 -16.90 -21.93 -20.79
C ARG A 146 -15.61 -22.64 -20.37
N PRO A 147 -15.32 -23.89 -20.74
CA PRO A 147 -14.09 -24.56 -20.32
C PRO A 147 -12.84 -23.94 -20.94
N ARG A 148 -12.94 -23.40 -22.17
CA ARG A 148 -11.82 -22.76 -22.86
C ARG A 148 -11.47 -21.42 -22.21
N LEU A 149 -12.46 -20.58 -21.93
CA LEU A 149 -12.27 -19.31 -21.22
C LEU A 149 -11.80 -19.53 -19.78
N GLY A 150 -12.28 -20.59 -19.09
CA GLY A 150 -11.80 -20.92 -17.74
C GLY A 150 -10.31 -21.28 -17.70
N ARG A 151 -9.79 -21.97 -18.74
CA ARG A 151 -8.35 -22.24 -18.85
C ARG A 151 -7.56 -20.94 -19.08
N VAL A 152 -7.99 -20.11 -20.03
CA VAL A 152 -7.34 -18.81 -20.30
C VAL A 152 -7.34 -17.93 -19.04
N GLU A 153 -8.46 -17.90 -18.29
CA GLU A 153 -8.57 -17.19 -17.01
C GLU A 153 -7.50 -17.65 -16.03
N ALA A 154 -7.37 -18.95 -15.80
CA ALA A 154 -6.39 -19.51 -14.89
C ALA A 154 -4.94 -19.17 -15.30
N ASP A 155 -4.63 -19.26 -16.60
CA ASP A 155 -3.30 -18.97 -17.14
C ASP A 155 -2.96 -17.49 -17.02
N VAL A 156 -3.89 -16.58 -17.33
CA VAL A 156 -3.68 -15.12 -17.18
C VAL A 156 -3.51 -14.75 -15.72
N MET A 157 -4.33 -15.28 -14.81
CA MET A 157 -4.16 -15.08 -13.37
C MET A 157 -2.81 -15.60 -12.88
N GLY A 158 -2.36 -16.75 -13.38
CA GLY A 158 -1.05 -17.32 -13.08
C GLY A 158 0.11 -16.42 -13.55
N ASN A 159 -0.01 -15.80 -14.73
CA ASN A 159 0.97 -14.86 -15.26
C ASN A 159 1.03 -13.57 -14.40
N LEU A 160 -0.12 -12.99 -14.06
CA LEU A 160 -0.21 -11.82 -13.20
C LEU A 160 0.34 -12.12 -11.81
N LYS A 161 0.05 -13.28 -11.23
CA LYS A 161 0.57 -13.69 -9.91
C LYS A 161 2.09 -13.79 -9.90
N ARG A 162 2.73 -14.24 -11.00
CA ARG A 162 4.20 -14.27 -11.12
C ARG A 162 4.84 -12.88 -11.07
N LEU A 163 4.11 -11.87 -11.54
CA LEU A 163 4.49 -10.45 -11.41
C LEU A 163 4.21 -9.85 -10.03
N GLY A 164 3.61 -10.61 -9.10
CA GLY A 164 3.18 -10.10 -7.81
C GLY A 164 1.83 -9.36 -7.86
N VAL A 165 1.15 -9.37 -9.01
CA VAL A 165 -0.15 -8.71 -9.22
C VAL A 165 -1.27 -9.60 -8.70
N GLN A 166 -2.09 -9.07 -7.80
CA GLN A 166 -3.33 -9.73 -7.39
C GLN A 166 -4.40 -9.51 -8.46
N SER A 167 -5.18 -10.54 -8.75
CA SER A 167 -6.28 -10.46 -9.71
C SER A 167 -7.44 -11.34 -9.28
N ARG A 168 -8.66 -10.93 -9.68
CA ARG A 168 -9.88 -11.71 -9.43
C ARG A 168 -10.75 -11.78 -10.67
N PRO A 169 -11.39 -12.91 -10.94
CA PRO A 169 -12.38 -13.01 -12.01
C PRO A 169 -13.66 -12.25 -11.62
N LEU A 170 -14.24 -11.57 -12.59
CA LEU A 170 -15.54 -10.93 -12.42
C LEU A 170 -16.65 -11.88 -12.81
N ASP A 171 -17.61 -12.09 -11.92
CA ASP A 171 -18.85 -12.78 -12.24
C ASP A 171 -19.78 -11.90 -13.09
N GLY A 172 -20.93 -12.42 -13.49
CA GLY A 172 -21.86 -11.67 -14.34
C GLY A 172 -22.44 -10.43 -13.64
N ARG A 173 -22.66 -10.47 -12.32
CA ARG A 173 -23.12 -9.31 -11.56
C ARG A 173 -22.02 -8.25 -11.45
N ASP A 174 -20.79 -8.66 -11.20
CA ASP A 174 -19.64 -7.76 -11.13
C ASP A 174 -19.41 -7.07 -12.49
N ARG A 175 -19.45 -7.82 -13.59
CA ARG A 175 -19.35 -7.24 -14.94
C ARG A 175 -20.44 -6.24 -15.24
N LEU A 176 -21.70 -6.55 -14.87
CA LEU A 176 -22.80 -5.61 -15.01
C LEU A 176 -22.59 -4.36 -14.14
N ALA A 177 -22.04 -4.49 -12.94
CA ALA A 177 -21.70 -3.35 -12.08
C ALA A 177 -20.61 -2.45 -12.71
N VAL A 178 -19.59 -3.04 -13.33
CA VAL A 178 -18.56 -2.30 -14.08
C VAL A 178 -19.18 -1.53 -15.24
N LEU A 179 -19.98 -2.19 -16.06
CA LEU A 179 -20.66 -1.57 -17.21
C LEU A 179 -21.62 -0.48 -16.77
N HIS A 180 -22.43 -0.71 -15.71
CA HIS A 180 -23.29 0.31 -15.13
C HIS A 180 -22.45 1.53 -14.72
N GLY A 181 -21.31 1.30 -14.05
CA GLY A 181 -20.42 2.39 -13.64
C GLY A 181 -19.85 3.21 -14.79
N GLN A 182 -19.52 2.59 -15.92
CA GLN A 182 -19.06 3.28 -17.13
C GLN A 182 -20.17 4.05 -17.85
N MET A 183 -21.42 3.59 -17.74
CA MET A 183 -22.58 4.20 -18.39
C MET A 183 -23.32 5.20 -17.50
N HIS A 184 -23.07 5.20 -16.18
CA HIS A 184 -23.62 6.18 -15.23
C HIS A 184 -22.48 7.00 -14.59
N PRO A 185 -21.76 7.82 -15.40
CA PRO A 185 -20.67 8.63 -14.90
C PRO A 185 -21.16 9.62 -13.84
N GLY A 186 -20.27 10.00 -12.94
CA GLY A 186 -20.60 10.82 -11.78
C GLY A 186 -21.34 10.05 -10.68
N GLY A 187 -21.53 8.73 -10.78
CA GLY A 187 -21.97 7.82 -9.71
C GLY A 187 -23.32 8.14 -9.05
N ARG A 188 -24.27 8.78 -9.79
CA ARG A 188 -25.54 9.26 -9.21
C ARG A 188 -26.50 8.14 -8.87
N GLU A 189 -26.40 7.01 -9.56
CA GLU A 189 -27.31 5.90 -9.39
C GLU A 189 -26.58 4.69 -8.81
N PRO A 190 -27.07 4.14 -7.70
CA PRO A 190 -26.51 2.91 -7.15
C PRO A 190 -26.91 1.73 -8.03
N PHE A 191 -25.96 0.86 -8.37
CA PHE A 191 -26.26 -0.37 -9.08
C PHE A 191 -27.04 -1.34 -8.20
N ARG A 192 -28.24 -1.71 -8.64
CA ARG A 192 -29.14 -2.65 -7.95
C ARG A 192 -29.55 -3.74 -8.92
N PHE A 193 -28.98 -4.93 -8.76
CA PHE A 193 -29.25 -6.07 -9.61
C PHE A 193 -29.13 -7.38 -8.84
N ALA A 194 -30.06 -8.28 -9.06
CA ALA A 194 -29.95 -9.67 -8.64
C ALA A 194 -30.54 -10.59 -9.73
N TRP A 195 -29.86 -11.70 -10.03
CA TRP A 195 -30.30 -12.67 -11.06
C TRP A 195 -31.73 -13.18 -10.85
N LYS A 196 -32.16 -13.32 -9.59
CA LYS A 196 -33.54 -13.75 -9.22
C LYS A 196 -34.64 -12.77 -9.64
N ASP A 197 -34.26 -11.55 -10.00
CA ASP A 197 -35.27 -10.50 -10.36
C ASP A 197 -35.61 -10.54 -11.84
N ILE A 198 -34.72 -11.06 -12.72
CA ILE A 198 -34.94 -11.17 -14.16
C ILE A 198 -36.26 -11.90 -14.49
N PRO A 199 -36.52 -13.14 -13.97
CA PRO A 199 -37.77 -13.83 -14.28
C PRO A 199 -39.03 -13.13 -13.73
N LYS A 200 -38.88 -12.35 -12.66
CA LYS A 200 -40.02 -11.66 -12.01
C LYS A 200 -40.41 -10.36 -12.71
N THR A 201 -39.43 -9.62 -13.22
CA THR A 201 -39.63 -8.31 -13.83
C THR A 201 -39.83 -8.40 -15.34
N GLY A 202 -39.35 -9.47 -15.98
CA GLY A 202 -39.28 -9.58 -17.44
C GLY A 202 -38.25 -8.65 -18.09
N MET A 203 -37.41 -7.98 -17.26
CA MET A 203 -36.35 -7.08 -17.70
C MET A 203 -35.10 -7.91 -18.07
N GLY A 204 -34.40 -7.49 -19.13
CA GLY A 204 -33.11 -8.06 -19.48
C GLY A 204 -31.95 -7.40 -18.72
N THR A 205 -30.78 -8.01 -18.75
CA THR A 205 -29.57 -7.46 -18.06
C THR A 205 -29.22 -6.06 -18.54
N LYS A 206 -29.54 -5.70 -19.79
CA LYS A 206 -29.28 -4.36 -20.34
C LYS A 206 -30.15 -3.27 -19.71
N ASP A 207 -31.33 -3.62 -19.24
CA ASP A 207 -32.25 -2.63 -18.63
C ASP A 207 -31.72 -2.14 -17.27
N TYR A 208 -30.92 -2.94 -16.58
CA TYR A 208 -30.29 -2.57 -15.30
C TYR A 208 -29.03 -1.72 -15.43
N ILE A 209 -28.46 -1.64 -16.64
CA ILE A 209 -27.19 -0.93 -16.86
C ILE A 209 -27.29 0.19 -17.87
N ALA A 210 -28.35 0.26 -18.65
CA ALA A 210 -28.56 1.32 -19.65
C ALA A 210 -28.76 2.68 -18.97
N PRO A 211 -28.11 3.75 -19.46
CA PRO A 211 -28.36 5.09 -18.98
C PRO A 211 -29.73 5.61 -19.51
N ASP A 212 -30.23 6.67 -18.92
CA ASP A 212 -31.50 7.32 -19.37
C ASP A 212 -31.45 7.68 -20.84
N SER A 213 -30.33 8.15 -21.35
CA SER A 213 -30.20 8.56 -22.74
C SER A 213 -28.72 8.57 -23.21
N PHE A 214 -28.59 8.32 -24.53
CA PHE A 214 -27.38 8.66 -25.29
C PHE A 214 -27.71 9.73 -26.33
N ASP A 215 -26.80 10.68 -26.55
CA ASP A 215 -26.89 11.66 -27.64
C ASP A 215 -25.55 11.76 -28.38
N PHE A 216 -25.49 11.14 -29.57
CA PHE A 216 -24.31 11.11 -30.45
C PHE A 216 -24.44 12.02 -31.69
N ARG A 217 -25.36 13.02 -31.66
CA ARG A 217 -25.63 13.90 -32.83
C ARG A 217 -24.46 14.86 -33.14
N GLN A 218 -23.55 15.09 -32.19
CA GLN A 218 -22.39 15.95 -32.42
C GLN A 218 -21.22 15.13 -32.99
N SER A 219 -20.47 15.71 -33.93
CA SER A 219 -19.35 15.02 -34.59
C SER A 219 -18.21 14.67 -33.64
N ARG A 220 -17.93 15.50 -32.65
CA ARG A 220 -16.72 15.47 -31.81
C ARG A 220 -17.00 15.30 -30.33
N SER A 221 -18.24 15.16 -29.92
CA SER A 221 -18.65 14.96 -28.54
C SER A 221 -19.99 14.23 -28.47
N PHE A 222 -20.32 13.70 -27.31
CA PHE A 222 -21.58 13.00 -27.06
C PHE A 222 -22.09 13.33 -25.65
N ARG A 223 -23.28 12.86 -25.34
CA ARG A 223 -23.83 12.91 -23.97
C ARG A 223 -24.27 11.52 -23.52
N VAL A 224 -24.00 11.23 -22.25
CA VAL A 224 -24.53 10.07 -21.51
C VAL A 224 -25.29 10.62 -20.30
N GLY A 225 -26.60 10.50 -20.31
CA GLY A 225 -27.45 11.16 -19.33
C GLY A 225 -27.12 12.66 -19.26
N GLN A 226 -26.68 13.15 -18.10
CA GLN A 226 -26.34 14.56 -17.89
C GLN A 226 -24.84 14.90 -18.19
N MET A 227 -24.01 13.90 -18.44
CA MET A 227 -22.57 14.12 -18.63
C MET A 227 -22.21 14.32 -20.09
N TRP A 228 -21.26 15.22 -20.34
CA TRP A 228 -20.64 15.40 -21.63
C TRP A 228 -19.46 14.43 -21.78
N GLY A 229 -19.29 13.86 -22.96
CA GLY A 229 -18.22 12.94 -23.28
C GLY A 229 -17.53 13.24 -24.61
N ALA A 230 -16.28 12.85 -24.74
CA ALA A 230 -15.53 12.85 -25.98
C ALA A 230 -14.60 11.65 -26.05
N VAL A 231 -14.59 10.96 -27.18
CA VAL A 231 -13.64 9.89 -27.47
C VAL A 231 -12.56 10.39 -28.40
N SER A 232 -11.34 10.08 -28.02
CA SER A 232 -10.16 10.37 -28.82
C SER A 232 -9.33 9.08 -28.97
N TYR A 233 -8.53 9.00 -30.05
CA TYR A 233 -7.54 7.93 -30.19
C TYR A 233 -6.14 8.51 -30.13
N LEU A 234 -5.19 7.70 -29.67
CA LEU A 234 -3.79 8.07 -29.60
C LEU A 234 -3.09 7.71 -30.91
N GLN A 235 -2.61 8.73 -31.60
CA GLN A 235 -1.75 8.60 -32.77
C GLN A 235 -0.30 8.65 -32.31
N ILE A 236 0.39 7.52 -32.36
CA ILE A 236 1.79 7.38 -31.96
C ILE A 236 2.66 7.81 -33.14
N MET A 237 3.46 8.87 -32.97
CA MET A 237 4.41 9.38 -33.98
C MET A 237 5.86 9.12 -33.53
N ALA A 238 6.07 8.86 -32.25
CA ALA A 238 7.37 8.58 -31.68
C ALA A 238 7.98 7.29 -32.25
N SER A 239 9.29 7.29 -32.49
CA SER A 239 10.08 6.08 -32.74
C SER A 239 10.28 5.26 -31.47
N GLU A 240 10.44 5.95 -30.33
CA GLU A 240 10.54 5.37 -29.00
C GLU A 240 9.45 5.94 -28.09
N LEU A 241 8.81 5.08 -27.33
CA LEU A 241 7.77 5.44 -26.37
C LEU A 241 8.35 5.47 -24.96
N SER A 242 7.71 6.24 -24.08
CA SER A 242 8.00 6.25 -22.65
C SER A 242 6.92 5.52 -21.87
N ASP A 243 7.33 4.75 -20.89
CA ASP A 243 6.46 4.09 -19.89
C ASP A 243 5.64 5.07 -19.03
N LYS A 244 6.06 6.35 -18.99
CA LYS A 244 5.37 7.41 -18.23
C LYS A 244 4.09 7.92 -18.91
N LEU A 245 3.93 7.73 -20.22
CA LEU A 245 2.77 8.26 -20.97
C LEU A 245 1.43 7.79 -20.39
N LEU A 246 1.26 6.48 -20.21
CA LEU A 246 0.02 5.93 -19.68
C LEU A 246 -0.19 6.36 -18.22
N ALA A 247 0.88 6.36 -17.42
CA ALA A 247 0.85 6.76 -16.02
C ALA A 247 0.36 8.21 -15.86
N GLU A 248 0.96 9.17 -16.58
CA GLU A 248 0.59 10.59 -16.48
C GLU A 248 -0.87 10.83 -16.94
N ILE A 249 -1.38 10.09 -17.92
CA ILE A 249 -2.79 10.20 -18.32
C ILE A 249 -3.71 9.69 -17.21
N LEU A 250 -3.37 8.57 -16.57
CA LEU A 250 -4.18 7.97 -15.52
C LEU A 250 -4.11 8.74 -14.19
N GLU A 251 -3.07 9.55 -13.98
CA GLU A 251 -2.92 10.39 -12.78
C GLU A 251 -3.79 11.66 -12.81
N LEU A 252 -4.37 12.00 -13.93
CA LEU A 252 -5.21 13.20 -14.05
C LEU A 252 -6.42 13.15 -13.12
N ASP A 253 -6.76 14.31 -12.55
CA ASP A 253 -8.00 14.55 -11.82
C ASP A 253 -9.20 14.72 -12.77
N ALA A 254 -9.49 13.67 -13.52
CA ALA A 254 -10.57 13.64 -14.50
C ALA A 254 -11.25 12.27 -14.54
N GLU A 255 -12.57 12.25 -14.77
CA GLU A 255 -13.24 11.01 -15.12
C GLU A 255 -12.86 10.64 -16.56
N LEU A 256 -12.11 9.58 -16.69
CA LEU A 256 -11.65 9.09 -18.00
C LEU A 256 -11.59 7.57 -18.05
N THR A 257 -11.69 7.03 -19.25
CA THR A 257 -11.43 5.62 -19.51
C THR A 257 -10.39 5.52 -20.63
N VAL A 258 -9.25 4.91 -20.33
CA VAL A 258 -8.26 4.52 -21.34
C VAL A 258 -8.52 3.07 -21.71
N THR A 259 -8.62 2.81 -23.01
CA THR A 259 -8.85 1.45 -23.53
C THR A 259 -7.84 1.10 -24.58
N MET A 260 -7.23 -0.06 -24.44
CA MET A 260 -6.31 -0.65 -25.38
C MET A 260 -6.88 -1.98 -25.87
N HIS A 261 -7.31 -2.02 -27.13
CA HIS A 261 -7.63 -3.28 -27.81
C HIS A 261 -6.39 -3.81 -28.48
N ILE A 262 -6.03 -5.02 -28.16
CA ILE A 262 -4.80 -5.66 -28.62
C ILE A 262 -5.16 -6.98 -29.28
N GLN A 263 -4.75 -7.11 -30.54
CA GLN A 263 -4.91 -8.32 -31.33
C GLN A 263 -3.55 -8.80 -31.81
N THR A 264 -3.20 -10.03 -31.45
CA THR A 264 -1.96 -10.66 -31.93
C THR A 264 -2.10 -11.01 -33.41
N VAL A 265 -1.12 -10.66 -34.20
CA VAL A 265 -1.02 -11.11 -35.59
C VAL A 265 -0.35 -12.47 -35.63
N ASP A 266 -0.88 -13.38 -36.45
CA ASP A 266 -0.24 -14.67 -36.69
C ASP A 266 1.22 -14.49 -37.15
N GLN A 267 2.16 -15.21 -36.49
CA GLN A 267 3.60 -15.00 -36.67
C GLN A 267 4.05 -15.19 -38.13
N LEU A 268 3.52 -16.23 -38.79
CA LEU A 268 3.86 -16.51 -40.20
C LEU A 268 3.34 -15.37 -41.11
N LYS A 269 2.12 -14.92 -40.84
CA LYS A 269 1.50 -13.80 -41.56
C LYS A 269 2.26 -12.51 -41.35
N ALA A 270 2.68 -12.19 -40.09
CA ALA A 270 3.49 -11.03 -39.77
C ALA A 270 4.82 -11.03 -40.55
N ILE A 271 5.58 -12.12 -40.45
CA ILE A 271 6.86 -12.28 -41.17
C ILE A 271 6.67 -12.12 -42.67
N LYS A 272 5.63 -12.75 -43.25
CA LYS A 272 5.35 -12.65 -44.69
C LYS A 272 5.02 -11.19 -45.10
N THR A 273 4.24 -10.49 -44.28
CA THR A 273 3.88 -9.09 -44.53
C THR A 273 5.12 -8.20 -44.54
N ILE A 274 6.01 -8.34 -43.51
CA ILE A 274 7.24 -7.55 -43.43
C ILE A 274 8.20 -7.86 -44.57
N LYS A 275 8.37 -9.13 -44.94
CA LYS A 275 9.17 -9.53 -46.13
C LYS A 275 8.62 -8.88 -47.39
N GLY A 276 7.29 -8.84 -47.55
CA GLY A 276 6.65 -8.13 -48.65
C GLY A 276 7.01 -6.62 -48.68
N LYS A 277 6.91 -5.98 -47.53
CA LYS A 277 7.29 -4.52 -47.38
C LYS A 277 8.77 -4.27 -47.68
N ILE A 278 9.66 -5.14 -47.19
CA ILE A 278 11.11 -5.05 -47.54
C ILE A 278 11.32 -5.15 -49.06
N SER A 279 10.61 -6.06 -49.73
CA SER A 279 10.66 -6.17 -51.19
C SER A 279 10.14 -4.93 -51.89
N ASP A 280 9.05 -4.30 -51.40
CA ASP A 280 8.50 -3.06 -51.94
C ASP A 280 9.50 -1.91 -51.77
N ILE A 281 10.10 -1.76 -50.55
CA ILE A 281 11.16 -0.76 -50.28
C ILE A 281 12.37 -0.97 -51.20
N GLY A 282 12.76 -2.23 -51.42
CA GLY A 282 13.83 -2.60 -52.36
C GLY A 282 13.54 -2.12 -53.80
N ARG A 283 12.27 -2.29 -54.26
CA ARG A 283 11.83 -1.77 -55.55
C ARG A 283 11.89 -0.24 -55.62
N MET A 284 11.40 0.43 -54.56
CA MET A 284 11.47 1.91 -54.50
C MET A 284 12.93 2.41 -54.51
N LYS A 285 13.83 1.74 -53.76
CA LYS A 285 15.28 2.05 -53.83
C LYS A 285 15.84 1.92 -55.26
N ALA A 286 15.54 0.82 -55.93
CA ALA A 286 16.00 0.61 -57.31
C ALA A 286 15.43 1.65 -58.28
N GLU A 287 14.20 2.12 -58.09
CA GLU A 287 13.61 3.20 -58.87
C GLU A 287 14.30 4.57 -58.62
N GLU A 288 14.54 4.91 -57.35
CA GLU A 288 15.24 6.16 -57.00
C GLU A 288 16.71 6.15 -57.48
N GLN A 289 17.41 5.00 -57.38
CA GLN A 289 18.74 4.83 -57.95
C GLN A 289 18.75 5.05 -59.47
N LYS A 290 17.77 4.49 -60.19
CA LYS A 290 17.63 4.74 -61.64
C LYS A 290 17.35 6.19 -61.96
N LYS A 291 16.57 6.89 -61.14
CA LYS A 291 16.33 8.34 -61.30
C LYS A 291 17.60 9.14 -61.04
N ALA A 292 18.37 8.82 -59.99
CA ALA A 292 19.63 9.48 -59.66
C ALA A 292 20.64 9.36 -60.82
N VAL A 293 20.84 8.16 -61.32
CA VAL A 293 21.71 7.91 -62.50
C VAL A 293 21.28 8.70 -63.74
N ARG A 294 19.98 8.74 -64.06
CA ARG A 294 19.45 9.57 -65.19
C ARG A 294 19.65 11.04 -64.98
N ALA A 295 19.68 11.51 -63.73
CA ALA A 295 19.92 12.90 -63.40
C ALA A 295 21.41 13.26 -63.22
N GLY A 296 22.33 12.30 -63.44
CA GLY A 296 23.79 12.51 -63.31
C GLY A 296 24.30 12.49 -61.87
N TYR A 297 23.52 11.99 -60.91
CA TYR A 297 23.93 11.85 -59.49
C TYR A 297 24.43 10.43 -59.18
N ASP A 298 25.18 10.32 -58.11
CA ASP A 298 25.67 9.02 -57.63
C ASP A 298 24.51 8.09 -57.23
N MET A 299 24.64 6.80 -57.53
CA MET A 299 23.67 5.74 -57.15
C MET A 299 23.51 5.56 -55.63
N GLU A 300 24.49 6.00 -54.85
CA GLU A 300 24.45 5.91 -53.37
C GLU A 300 23.59 7.00 -52.74
N ILE A 301 23.22 8.06 -53.48
CA ILE A 301 22.37 9.14 -53.02
C ILE A 301 20.91 8.69 -53.06
N LEU A 302 20.44 8.18 -51.89
CA LEU A 302 19.05 7.78 -51.67
C LEU A 302 18.36 8.77 -50.71
N PRO A 303 17.05 8.99 -50.85
CA PRO A 303 16.29 9.72 -49.82
C PRO A 303 16.53 9.15 -48.44
N PRO A 304 16.84 9.99 -47.42
CA PRO A 304 17.10 9.50 -46.04
C PRO A 304 16.00 8.62 -45.49
N ASP A 305 14.74 8.93 -45.79
CA ASP A 305 13.58 8.16 -45.34
C ASP A 305 13.60 6.71 -45.83
N LEU A 306 14.02 6.48 -47.11
CA LEU A 306 14.11 5.14 -47.69
C LEU A 306 15.23 4.32 -47.05
N ILE A 307 16.31 4.94 -46.63
CA ILE A 307 17.40 4.28 -45.89
C ILE A 307 16.91 3.86 -44.53
N THR A 308 16.27 4.78 -43.81
CA THR A 308 15.72 4.52 -42.48
C THR A 308 14.65 3.43 -42.51
N PHE A 309 13.65 3.54 -43.37
CA PHE A 309 12.60 2.51 -43.51
C PHE A 309 13.12 1.11 -43.85
N SER A 310 14.19 1.07 -44.66
CA SER A 310 14.82 -0.20 -45.02
C SER A 310 15.53 -0.84 -43.83
N LYS A 311 16.21 -0.05 -43.02
CA LYS A 311 16.88 -0.51 -41.79
C LYS A 311 15.87 -0.97 -40.78
N ASP A 312 14.87 -0.15 -40.47
CA ASP A 312 13.81 -0.45 -39.48
C ASP A 312 13.04 -1.73 -39.87
N ALA A 313 12.72 -1.90 -41.16
CA ALA A 313 12.04 -3.10 -41.62
C ALA A 313 12.91 -4.37 -41.51
N ALA A 314 14.22 -4.27 -41.71
CA ALA A 314 15.14 -5.37 -41.55
C ALA A 314 15.34 -5.73 -40.07
N GLU A 315 15.46 -4.74 -39.19
CA GLU A 315 15.53 -4.94 -37.73
C GLU A 315 14.25 -5.58 -37.22
N LEU A 316 13.08 -5.08 -37.59
CA LEU A 316 11.80 -5.67 -37.23
C LEU A 316 11.68 -7.11 -37.66
N LEU A 317 12.14 -7.45 -38.88
CA LEU A 317 12.15 -8.83 -39.37
C LEU A 317 13.08 -9.72 -38.52
N SER A 318 14.26 -9.22 -38.20
CA SER A 318 15.22 -9.91 -37.32
C SER A 318 14.63 -10.17 -35.94
N ASP A 319 13.98 -9.17 -35.34
CA ASP A 319 13.35 -9.29 -34.04
C ASP A 319 12.22 -10.33 -34.03
N LEU A 320 11.36 -10.32 -35.05
CA LEU A 320 10.29 -11.31 -35.20
C LEU A 320 10.80 -12.72 -35.48
N GLN A 321 12.02 -12.92 -36.01
CA GLN A 321 12.58 -14.22 -36.33
C GLN A 321 13.50 -14.77 -35.24
N SER A 322 14.24 -13.90 -34.52
CA SER A 322 15.32 -14.30 -33.62
C SER A 322 15.03 -14.04 -32.14
N ARG A 323 14.11 -13.13 -31.84
CA ARG A 323 13.70 -12.79 -30.47
C ARG A 323 12.28 -13.27 -30.20
N ASN A 324 11.91 -13.43 -28.94
CA ASN A 324 10.55 -13.79 -28.56
C ASN A 324 9.57 -12.60 -28.72
N GLU A 325 9.64 -11.94 -29.88
CA GLU A 325 8.82 -10.80 -30.27
C GLU A 325 7.62 -11.28 -31.10
N ARG A 326 6.45 -10.72 -30.79
CA ARG A 326 5.23 -10.90 -31.59
C ARG A 326 4.80 -9.55 -32.14
N MET A 327 3.98 -9.59 -33.19
CA MET A 327 3.34 -8.40 -33.75
C MET A 327 1.91 -8.30 -33.24
N PHE A 328 1.56 -7.12 -32.75
CA PHE A 328 0.22 -6.77 -32.28
C PHE A 328 -0.36 -5.64 -33.13
N LEU A 329 -1.68 -5.64 -33.27
CA LEU A 329 -2.46 -4.52 -33.75
C LEU A 329 -3.12 -3.86 -32.53
N LEU A 330 -2.74 -2.62 -32.26
CA LEU A 330 -3.19 -1.84 -31.09
C LEU A 330 -4.16 -0.74 -31.54
N THR A 331 -5.35 -0.70 -30.92
CA THR A 331 -6.24 0.46 -30.90
C THR A 331 -6.19 1.08 -29.51
N PHE A 332 -5.70 2.31 -29.39
CA PHE A 332 -5.61 3.03 -28.12
C PHE A 332 -6.61 4.19 -28.12
N THR A 333 -7.61 4.15 -27.25
CA THR A 333 -8.63 5.19 -27.13
C THR A 333 -8.70 5.76 -25.72
N VAL A 334 -9.06 7.04 -25.64
CA VAL A 334 -9.34 7.76 -24.38
C VAL A 334 -10.73 8.35 -24.45
N VAL A 335 -11.57 8.00 -23.51
CA VAL A 335 -12.89 8.62 -23.28
C VAL A 335 -12.74 9.58 -22.11
N ASN A 336 -13.01 10.85 -22.32
CA ASN A 336 -13.13 11.84 -21.26
C ASN A 336 -14.60 12.11 -20.98
N LEU A 337 -14.97 12.24 -19.71
CA LEU A 337 -16.33 12.52 -19.24
C LEU A 337 -16.30 13.70 -18.25
N ALA A 338 -17.24 14.65 -18.42
CA ALA A 338 -17.29 15.84 -17.58
C ALA A 338 -18.71 16.36 -17.41
N PRO A 339 -19.04 17.05 -16.29
CA PRO A 339 -20.37 17.59 -16.05
C PRO A 339 -20.71 18.77 -16.97
N THR A 340 -19.72 19.48 -17.48
CA THR A 340 -19.90 20.62 -18.40
C THR A 340 -19.03 20.48 -19.63
N ARG A 341 -19.46 21.09 -20.73
CA ARG A 341 -18.70 21.09 -21.98
C ARG A 341 -17.34 21.78 -21.82
N GLN A 342 -17.27 22.87 -21.07
CA GLN A 342 -16.03 23.59 -20.84
C GLN A 342 -14.99 22.71 -20.08
N ARG A 343 -15.43 22.01 -19.04
CA ARG A 343 -14.56 21.07 -18.32
C ARG A 343 -14.08 19.94 -19.21
N LEU A 344 -14.97 19.39 -20.06
CA LEU A 344 -14.61 18.35 -21.03
C LEU A 344 -13.50 18.83 -21.99
N GLU A 345 -13.63 20.04 -22.55
CA GLU A 345 -12.60 20.61 -23.45
C GLU A 345 -11.26 20.78 -22.73
N ASN A 346 -11.29 21.26 -21.49
CA ASN A 346 -10.07 21.40 -20.67
C ASN A 346 -9.41 20.05 -20.40
N ASP A 347 -10.19 19.03 -20.01
CA ASP A 347 -9.67 17.69 -19.71
C ASP A 347 -9.05 17.04 -20.96
N VAL A 348 -9.71 17.14 -22.13
CA VAL A 348 -9.17 16.67 -23.42
C VAL A 348 -7.91 17.43 -23.80
N PHE A 349 -7.87 18.75 -23.59
CA PHE A 349 -6.69 19.57 -23.87
C PHE A 349 -5.49 19.14 -22.99
N THR A 350 -5.73 18.86 -21.70
CA THR A 350 -4.69 18.37 -20.78
C THR A 350 -4.13 17.02 -21.23
N VAL A 351 -5.00 16.05 -21.57
CA VAL A 351 -4.57 14.74 -22.11
C VAL A 351 -3.78 14.92 -23.42
N SER A 352 -4.22 15.85 -24.28
CA SER A 352 -3.50 16.15 -25.53
C SER A 352 -2.11 16.73 -25.27
N GLY A 353 -1.96 17.58 -24.25
CA GLY A 353 -0.67 18.12 -23.83
C GLY A 353 0.29 17.03 -23.34
N ILE A 354 -0.21 16.07 -22.56
CA ILE A 354 0.59 14.91 -22.13
C ILE A 354 1.00 14.07 -23.34
N ALA A 355 0.09 13.77 -24.26
CA ALA A 355 0.42 13.02 -25.47
C ALA A 355 1.53 13.70 -26.29
N GLN A 356 1.44 15.03 -26.47
CA GLN A 356 2.44 15.82 -27.20
C GLN A 356 3.81 15.78 -26.52
N LYS A 357 3.89 15.82 -25.20
CA LYS A 357 5.13 15.68 -24.43
C LYS A 357 5.91 14.41 -24.80
N TYR A 358 5.20 13.35 -25.17
CA TYR A 358 5.76 12.05 -25.55
C TYR A 358 5.73 11.79 -27.07
N ASN A 359 5.74 12.84 -27.90
CA ASN A 359 5.67 12.74 -29.36
C ASN A 359 4.51 11.89 -29.88
N CYS A 360 3.36 12.01 -29.22
CA CYS A 360 2.10 11.40 -29.63
C CYS A 360 1.07 12.50 -29.87
N ALA A 361 0.06 12.23 -30.67
CA ALA A 361 -1.05 13.14 -30.87
C ALA A 361 -2.37 12.49 -30.43
N LEU A 362 -3.12 13.19 -29.60
CA LEU A 362 -4.49 12.78 -29.27
C LEU A 362 -5.45 13.35 -30.32
N ARG A 363 -6.09 12.48 -31.10
CA ARG A 363 -7.02 12.85 -32.18
C ARG A 363 -8.43 12.45 -31.82
N ARG A 364 -9.40 13.38 -31.88
CA ARG A 364 -10.81 13.05 -31.68
C ARG A 364 -11.34 12.16 -32.79
N LEU A 365 -12.25 11.25 -32.44
CA LEU A 365 -12.98 10.43 -33.39
C LEU A 365 -14.12 11.27 -33.99
N ASP A 366 -13.91 11.84 -35.18
CA ASP A 366 -14.93 12.64 -35.85
C ASP A 366 -16.02 11.69 -36.43
N TRP A 367 -17.28 11.93 -36.04
CA TRP A 367 -18.45 11.14 -36.43
C TRP A 367 -18.44 9.66 -36.00
N GLN A 368 -17.51 9.26 -35.14
CA GLN A 368 -17.36 7.89 -34.59
C GLN A 368 -17.41 7.87 -33.07
N GLN A 369 -18.08 8.86 -32.46
CA GLN A 369 -18.16 8.97 -31.00
C GLN A 369 -18.92 7.80 -30.37
N GLU A 370 -20.00 7.31 -31.01
CA GLU A 370 -20.74 6.14 -30.56
C GLU A 370 -19.87 4.88 -30.61
N GLN A 371 -19.23 4.61 -31.76
CA GLN A 371 -18.36 3.45 -31.94
C GLN A 371 -17.19 3.48 -30.94
N GLY A 372 -16.62 4.66 -30.73
CA GLY A 372 -15.53 4.85 -29.75
C GLY A 372 -15.99 4.59 -28.33
N PHE A 373 -17.14 5.13 -27.93
CA PHE A 373 -17.67 4.94 -26.58
C PHE A 373 -18.00 3.47 -26.30
N VAL A 374 -18.74 2.80 -27.20
CA VAL A 374 -19.10 1.39 -26.99
C VAL A 374 -17.88 0.47 -27.02
N SER A 375 -16.81 0.82 -27.75
CA SER A 375 -15.54 0.11 -27.75
C SER A 375 -14.74 0.32 -26.44
N SER A 376 -15.04 1.38 -25.69
CA SER A 376 -14.37 1.63 -24.41
C SER A 376 -14.93 0.81 -23.25
N LEU A 377 -16.11 0.21 -23.43
CA LEU A 377 -16.73 -0.65 -22.40
C LEU A 377 -15.90 -1.93 -22.21
N ALA A 378 -15.80 -2.41 -20.97
CA ALA A 378 -15.03 -3.62 -20.63
C ALA A 378 -15.71 -4.91 -21.13
N LEU A 379 -15.96 -5.00 -22.44
CA LEU A 379 -16.66 -6.10 -23.09
C LEU A 379 -15.78 -6.92 -24.03
N GLY A 380 -14.62 -6.39 -24.47
CA GLY A 380 -13.79 -6.99 -25.52
C GLY A 380 -14.31 -6.68 -26.94
N TYR A 381 -15.25 -5.76 -27.08
CA TYR A 381 -15.79 -5.32 -28.37
C TYR A 381 -15.00 -4.12 -28.90
N ASN A 382 -14.50 -4.20 -30.14
CA ASN A 382 -13.84 -3.09 -30.84
C ASN A 382 -14.57 -2.78 -32.15
N GLY A 383 -15.20 -1.63 -32.21
CA GLY A 383 -15.84 -1.08 -33.41
C GLY A 383 -14.98 -0.02 -34.13
N ILE A 384 -13.71 0.16 -33.74
CA ILE A 384 -12.78 1.14 -34.31
C ILE A 384 -11.74 0.43 -35.16
N GLU A 385 -11.63 0.83 -36.43
CA GLU A 385 -10.70 0.24 -37.38
C GLU A 385 -9.29 0.86 -37.33
N ILE A 386 -9.10 1.94 -36.56
CA ILE A 386 -7.79 2.61 -36.39
C ILE A 386 -6.89 1.71 -35.54
N GLN A 387 -5.89 1.12 -36.20
CA GLN A 387 -4.94 0.21 -35.57
C GLN A 387 -3.51 0.60 -35.88
N ARG A 388 -2.60 0.40 -34.92
CA ARG A 388 -1.15 0.52 -35.11
C ARG A 388 -0.49 -0.83 -34.89
N GLY A 389 0.37 -1.23 -35.83
CA GLY A 389 1.24 -2.40 -35.67
C GLY A 389 2.36 -2.07 -34.65
N MET A 390 2.56 -2.92 -33.67
CA MET A 390 3.57 -2.80 -32.62
C MET A 390 4.17 -4.16 -32.29
N THR A 391 5.43 -4.17 -31.85
CA THR A 391 6.08 -5.37 -31.34
C THR A 391 5.70 -5.61 -29.88
N THR A 392 6.07 -6.77 -29.31
CA THR A 392 5.89 -7.05 -27.88
C THR A 392 6.56 -5.98 -27.02
N SER A 393 7.83 -5.68 -27.27
CA SER A 393 8.58 -4.69 -26.50
C SER A 393 7.93 -3.30 -26.56
N SER A 394 7.50 -2.86 -27.74
CA SER A 394 6.84 -1.57 -27.90
C SER A 394 5.45 -1.54 -27.24
N THR A 395 4.73 -2.65 -27.24
CA THR A 395 3.41 -2.74 -26.56
C THR A 395 3.56 -2.81 -25.05
N ALA A 396 4.58 -3.51 -24.57
CA ALA A 396 4.85 -3.67 -23.14
C ALA A 396 5.26 -2.37 -22.44
N ILE A 397 5.69 -1.35 -23.20
CA ILE A 397 5.99 -0.02 -22.65
C ILE A 397 4.75 0.67 -22.06
N PHE A 398 3.55 0.34 -22.54
CA PHE A 398 2.30 0.73 -21.87
C PHE A 398 2.09 -0.11 -20.61
N ILE A 399 2.95 0.12 -19.62
CA ILE A 399 2.93 -0.62 -18.36
C ILE A 399 1.64 -0.31 -17.61
N PRO A 400 0.85 -1.34 -17.25
CA PRO A 400 -0.41 -1.12 -16.57
C PRO A 400 -0.25 -0.88 -15.05
N PHE A 401 0.98 -0.80 -14.56
CA PHE A 401 1.29 -0.71 -13.13
C PHE A 401 1.89 0.65 -12.80
N MET A 402 1.48 1.25 -11.69
CA MET A 402 1.92 2.57 -11.26
C MET A 402 2.44 2.54 -9.81
N THR A 403 1.55 2.68 -8.86
CA THR A 403 1.84 2.65 -7.43
C THR A 403 0.71 1.94 -6.70
N ARG A 404 1.08 1.15 -5.73
CA ARG A 404 0.10 0.45 -4.91
C ARG A 404 -0.58 1.43 -3.95
N GLU A 405 -1.89 1.36 -3.89
CA GLU A 405 -2.68 2.10 -2.93
C GLU A 405 -2.86 1.28 -1.67
N LEU A 406 -2.71 1.93 -0.52
CA LEU A 406 -2.98 1.31 0.77
C LEU A 406 -4.22 1.94 1.36
N ARG A 407 -5.34 1.28 1.13
CA ARG A 407 -6.66 1.75 1.51
C ARG A 407 -7.47 0.61 2.07
N MET A 408 -7.59 0.59 3.37
CA MET A 408 -8.33 -0.43 4.10
C MET A 408 -9.58 0.17 4.72
N ASP A 409 -10.64 -0.64 4.79
CA ASP A 409 -11.88 -0.30 5.49
C ASP A 409 -11.85 -0.83 6.94
N GLY A 410 -12.80 -0.39 7.76
CA GLY A 410 -12.98 -0.84 9.14
C GLY A 410 -12.18 -0.03 10.15
N GLN A 411 -11.34 -0.68 10.96
CA GLN A 411 -10.51 -0.05 11.98
C GLN A 411 -9.16 0.47 11.44
N ALA A 412 -9.10 0.82 10.14
CA ALA A 412 -7.91 1.35 9.54
C ALA A 412 -7.58 2.74 10.08
N LEU A 413 -6.32 2.98 10.37
CA LEU A 413 -5.78 4.24 10.86
C LEU A 413 -5.21 5.07 9.70
N TYR A 414 -5.25 6.39 9.84
CA TYR A 414 -4.67 7.32 8.87
C TYR A 414 -3.16 7.46 9.06
N TYR A 415 -2.40 7.33 7.96
CA TYR A 415 -0.93 7.44 7.97
C TYR A 415 -0.37 8.53 7.06
N GLY A 416 -1.21 9.37 6.47
CA GLY A 416 -0.81 10.45 5.57
C GLY A 416 -1.38 10.29 4.17
N MET A 417 -0.77 10.99 3.23
CA MET A 417 -1.13 10.96 1.80
C MET A 417 -0.03 10.24 1.02
N ASN A 418 -0.39 9.43 0.05
CA ASN A 418 0.56 8.86 -0.89
C ASN A 418 1.19 9.98 -1.72
N ALA A 419 2.52 10.12 -1.70
CA ALA A 419 3.22 11.20 -2.39
C ALA A 419 3.10 11.15 -3.92
N LEU A 420 2.79 9.97 -4.48
CA LEU A 420 2.64 9.77 -5.92
C LEU A 420 1.20 10.02 -6.39
N SER A 421 0.24 9.36 -5.76
CA SER A 421 -1.16 9.42 -6.19
C SER A 421 -1.98 10.50 -5.49
N ASN A 422 -1.42 11.14 -4.46
CA ASN A 422 -2.12 12.08 -3.58
C ASN A 422 -3.43 11.51 -2.96
N ASN A 423 -3.51 10.19 -2.77
CA ASN A 423 -4.60 9.52 -2.09
C ASN A 423 -4.28 9.30 -0.61
N VAL A 424 -5.31 9.24 0.24
CA VAL A 424 -5.12 8.96 1.66
C VAL A 424 -4.62 7.54 1.87
N ILE A 425 -3.68 7.38 2.80
CA ILE A 425 -3.17 6.10 3.25
C ILE A 425 -3.94 5.70 4.51
N MET A 426 -4.70 4.62 4.41
CA MET A 426 -5.47 4.04 5.50
C MET A 426 -5.05 2.58 5.68
N ALA A 427 -4.53 2.22 6.83
CA ALA A 427 -4.01 0.88 7.10
C ALA A 427 -4.40 0.37 8.49
N ASP A 428 -4.59 -0.94 8.60
CA ASP A 428 -4.85 -1.64 9.84
C ASP A 428 -3.68 -2.58 10.13
N ARG A 429 -2.81 -2.20 11.07
CA ARG A 429 -1.62 -2.98 11.44
C ARG A 429 -1.95 -4.35 11.99
N LYS A 430 -3.13 -4.52 12.62
CA LYS A 430 -3.57 -5.82 13.16
C LYS A 430 -3.79 -6.88 12.06
N LYS A 431 -3.93 -6.46 10.79
CA LYS A 431 -4.06 -7.37 9.63
C LYS A 431 -2.73 -7.85 9.06
N LEU A 432 -1.62 -7.31 9.51
CA LEU A 432 -0.29 -7.78 9.12
C LEU A 432 0.02 -9.14 9.74
N LYS A 433 0.89 -9.89 9.10
CA LYS A 433 1.46 -11.12 9.68
C LYS A 433 2.16 -10.83 10.99
N SER A 434 2.90 -9.73 11.04
CA SER A 434 3.51 -9.17 12.23
C SER A 434 3.05 -7.73 12.39
N ALA A 435 2.28 -7.46 13.46
CA ALA A 435 1.85 -6.09 13.78
C ALA A 435 3.00 -5.22 14.34
N ASN A 436 4.20 -5.80 14.51
CA ASN A 436 5.37 -5.09 15.00
C ASN A 436 5.71 -3.91 14.08
N GLY A 437 6.03 -2.77 14.67
CA GLY A 437 6.30 -1.54 13.96
C GLY A 437 7.60 -0.86 14.36
N MET A 438 8.16 -0.09 13.43
CA MET A 438 9.37 0.68 13.66
C MET A 438 9.26 2.06 13.04
N TYR A 439 9.66 3.09 13.79
CA TYR A 439 9.74 4.47 13.34
C TYR A 439 11.20 4.91 13.36
N LEU A 440 11.76 5.14 12.19
CA LEU A 440 13.15 5.53 12.00
C LEU A 440 13.23 6.93 11.41
N GLY A 441 14.03 7.80 12.02
CA GLY A 441 14.19 9.16 11.52
C GLY A 441 15.19 9.96 12.34
N SER A 442 15.95 10.82 11.67
CA SER A 442 16.88 11.74 12.33
C SER A 442 16.13 12.74 13.22
N THR A 443 16.86 13.42 14.09
CA THR A 443 16.31 14.48 14.95
C THR A 443 15.60 15.54 14.09
N GLY A 444 14.37 15.92 14.48
CA GLY A 444 13.57 16.91 13.75
C GLY A 444 12.85 16.39 12.52
N SER A 445 12.98 15.11 12.15
CA SER A 445 12.28 14.50 11.00
C SER A 445 10.77 14.32 11.20
N GLY A 446 10.27 14.43 12.44
CA GLY A 446 8.87 14.21 12.79
C GLY A 446 8.54 12.81 13.32
N LYS A 447 9.55 12.04 13.78
CA LYS A 447 9.41 10.68 14.33
C LYS A 447 8.39 10.61 15.48
N SER A 448 8.60 11.41 16.54
CA SER A 448 7.71 11.45 17.72
C SER A 448 6.31 11.96 17.34
N PHE A 449 6.22 12.90 16.38
CA PHE A 449 4.94 13.39 15.86
C PHE A 449 4.15 12.27 15.18
N ALA A 450 4.80 11.49 14.29
CA ALA A 450 4.15 10.39 13.58
C ALA A 450 3.66 9.29 14.54
N ALA A 451 4.44 8.94 15.57
CA ALA A 451 4.03 7.98 16.58
C ALA A 451 2.90 8.49 17.48
N LYS A 452 2.97 9.74 17.94
CA LYS A 452 1.90 10.39 18.71
C LYS A 452 0.60 10.47 17.90
N ARG A 453 0.70 10.74 16.60
CA ARG A 453 -0.46 10.71 15.70
C ARG A 453 -1.09 9.33 15.63
N GLU A 454 -0.30 8.25 15.47
CA GLU A 454 -0.83 6.86 15.52
C GLU A 454 -1.50 6.60 16.88
N LEU A 455 -0.87 6.99 17.98
CA LEU A 455 -1.42 6.88 19.34
C LEU A 455 -2.80 7.53 19.46
N ILE A 456 -2.94 8.80 19.02
CA ILE A 456 -4.24 9.49 19.03
C ILE A 456 -5.24 8.75 18.13
N ASN A 457 -4.84 8.31 16.94
CA ASN A 457 -5.71 7.57 16.04
C ASN A 457 -6.24 6.29 16.73
N VAL A 458 -5.38 5.53 17.41
CA VAL A 458 -5.75 4.34 18.18
C VAL A 458 -6.73 4.71 19.28
N PHE A 459 -6.43 5.76 20.06
CA PHE A 459 -7.28 6.20 21.14
C PHE A 459 -8.67 6.63 20.67
N LEU A 460 -8.77 7.35 19.56
CA LEU A 460 -10.04 7.86 19.07
C LEU A 460 -10.87 6.78 18.36
N ALA A 461 -10.21 5.88 17.61
CA ALA A 461 -10.88 4.93 16.71
C ALA A 461 -11.11 3.52 17.30
N THR A 462 -10.44 3.17 18.39
CA THR A 462 -10.52 1.83 19.00
C THR A 462 -10.78 1.93 20.52
N ASN A 463 -10.96 0.79 21.17
CA ASN A 463 -10.98 0.67 22.64
C ASN A 463 -9.72 -0.03 23.17
N ASP A 464 -8.68 -0.14 22.39
CA ASP A 464 -7.42 -0.78 22.76
C ASP A 464 -6.72 0.00 23.89
N ARG A 465 -5.88 -0.68 24.64
CA ARG A 465 -5.01 -0.06 25.65
C ARG A 465 -3.71 0.40 25.03
N ILE A 466 -3.13 1.47 25.57
CA ILE A 466 -1.93 2.11 25.03
C ILE A 466 -0.92 2.27 26.17
N ILE A 467 0.29 1.80 25.97
CA ILE A 467 1.41 1.94 26.91
C ILE A 467 2.59 2.60 26.18
N VAL A 468 3.14 3.65 26.76
CA VAL A 468 4.31 4.36 26.24
C VAL A 468 5.46 4.27 27.22
N VAL A 469 6.61 3.80 26.79
CA VAL A 469 7.86 3.88 27.52
C VAL A 469 8.66 5.07 26.96
N ASP A 470 8.78 6.11 27.75
CA ASP A 470 9.23 7.45 27.34
C ASP A 470 10.42 7.92 28.19
N PRO A 471 11.66 7.61 27.79
CA PRO A 471 12.85 8.03 28.57
C PRO A 471 13.04 9.53 28.67
N MET A 472 12.46 10.31 27.77
CA MET A 472 12.66 11.77 27.69
C MET A 472 11.48 12.60 28.22
N GLY A 473 10.32 11.99 28.40
CA GLY A 473 9.09 12.66 28.88
C GLY A 473 8.33 13.44 27.81
N GLU A 474 8.53 13.14 26.53
CA GLU A 474 7.89 13.85 25.42
C GLU A 474 6.40 13.52 25.25
N TYR A 475 5.94 12.35 25.71
CA TYR A 475 4.56 11.89 25.57
C TYR A 475 3.69 12.23 26.77
N ALA A 476 4.28 12.57 27.91
CA ALA A 476 3.56 12.82 29.16
C ALA A 476 2.47 13.92 29.03
N PRO A 477 2.69 15.07 28.35
CA PRO A 477 1.63 16.08 28.17
C PRO A 477 0.43 15.54 27.39
N LEU A 478 0.68 14.82 26.29
CA LEU A 478 -0.36 14.19 25.48
C LEU A 478 -1.18 13.19 26.31
N VAL A 479 -0.51 12.30 27.06
CA VAL A 479 -1.17 11.29 27.87
C VAL A 479 -2.03 11.91 28.97
N ARG A 480 -1.56 12.96 29.65
CA ARG A 480 -2.36 13.71 30.62
C ARG A 480 -3.61 14.33 29.99
N ARG A 481 -3.48 14.90 28.77
CA ARG A 481 -4.62 15.51 28.05
C ARG A 481 -5.67 14.47 27.64
N LEU A 482 -5.24 13.23 27.36
CA LEU A 482 -6.12 12.09 27.08
C LEU A 482 -6.71 11.42 28.35
N GLY A 483 -6.54 12.04 29.53
CA GLY A 483 -7.00 11.47 30.81
C GLY A 483 -6.24 10.20 31.22
N GLY A 484 -5.06 9.97 30.62
CA GLY A 484 -4.23 8.80 30.90
C GLY A 484 -3.33 9.02 32.14
N GLN A 485 -2.69 7.95 32.55
CA GLN A 485 -1.80 7.91 33.72
C GLN A 485 -0.35 8.13 33.28
N VAL A 486 0.36 9.01 33.99
CA VAL A 486 1.80 9.22 33.82
C VAL A 486 2.51 8.71 35.09
N ILE A 487 3.39 7.73 34.90
CA ILE A 487 4.19 7.10 35.96
C ILE A 487 5.62 7.59 35.76
N GLU A 488 6.13 8.36 36.70
CA GLU A 488 7.50 8.86 36.64
C GLU A 488 8.41 8.02 37.53
N ILE A 489 9.39 7.34 36.93
CA ILE A 489 10.41 6.57 37.64
C ILE A 489 11.68 7.43 37.73
N ALA A 490 11.87 8.06 38.84
CA ALA A 490 12.96 8.96 39.13
C ALA A 490 13.37 8.85 40.62
N PRO A 491 14.61 9.23 41.02
CA PRO A 491 15.05 9.13 42.40
C PRO A 491 14.15 9.82 43.41
N ASP A 492 13.55 10.94 43.02
CA ASP A 492 12.67 11.75 43.89
C ASP A 492 11.19 11.50 43.63
N SER A 493 10.82 10.51 42.82
CA SER A 493 9.44 10.20 42.50
C SER A 493 8.77 9.38 43.61
N PRO A 494 7.47 9.59 43.87
CA PRO A 494 6.69 8.73 44.74
C PRO A 494 6.32 7.41 44.08
N HIS A 495 6.59 7.22 42.77
CA HIS A 495 6.22 6.03 42.02
C HIS A 495 7.35 5.01 42.04
N HIS A 496 6.99 3.77 42.38
CA HIS A 496 7.93 2.65 42.45
C HIS A 496 7.41 1.45 41.68
N ILE A 497 8.31 0.75 41.01
CA ILE A 497 8.08 -0.54 40.35
C ILE A 497 9.13 -1.53 40.87
N SER A 498 8.66 -2.63 41.48
CA SER A 498 9.54 -3.67 42.00
C SER A 498 9.89 -4.68 40.89
N PRO A 499 11.16 -5.00 40.65
CA PRO A 499 11.57 -6.09 39.77
C PRO A 499 11.17 -7.47 40.33
N MET A 500 10.79 -7.50 41.63
CA MET A 500 10.46 -8.75 42.31
C MET A 500 8.95 -9.10 42.23
N ASP A 501 8.12 -8.30 41.58
CA ASP A 501 6.68 -8.63 41.45
C ASP A 501 6.48 -9.90 40.63
N LEU A 502 5.72 -10.84 41.20
CA LEU A 502 5.37 -12.10 40.55
C LEU A 502 3.92 -12.09 40.08
N GLN A 503 3.70 -12.36 38.80
CA GLN A 503 2.36 -12.48 38.25
C GLN A 503 1.86 -13.92 38.27
N MET A 504 0.80 -14.16 39.01
CA MET A 504 0.24 -15.51 39.20
C MET A 504 -0.76 -15.95 38.12
N ASN A 505 -1.20 -15.01 37.24
CA ASN A 505 -2.29 -15.26 36.27
C ASN A 505 -1.77 -15.53 34.84
N ILE A 506 -0.83 -16.44 34.69
CA ILE A 506 -0.34 -16.83 33.36
C ILE A 506 -0.92 -18.19 32.98
N ASN A 507 -1.77 -18.21 31.95
CA ASN A 507 -2.27 -19.45 31.33
C ASN A 507 -1.24 -20.05 30.32
N ASP A 508 0.04 -19.91 30.61
CA ASP A 508 1.11 -20.44 29.76
C ASP A 508 1.68 -21.75 30.30
N GLU A 509 2.25 -22.55 29.40
CA GLU A 509 2.89 -23.84 29.74
C GLU A 509 4.10 -23.67 30.66
N ASP A 510 4.68 -22.45 30.74
CA ASP A 510 5.85 -22.15 31.58
C ASP A 510 5.45 -21.73 33.02
N SER A 511 6.19 -22.19 33.98
CA SER A 511 5.98 -21.79 35.40
C SER A 511 6.30 -20.28 35.57
N PRO A 512 5.39 -19.49 36.19
CA PRO A 512 5.62 -18.07 36.47
C PRO A 512 6.91 -17.82 37.24
N LEU A 513 7.31 -18.73 38.11
CA LEU A 513 8.55 -18.65 38.88
C LEU A 513 9.78 -18.85 37.99
N SER A 514 9.70 -19.73 36.99
CA SER A 514 10.84 -19.93 36.05
C SER A 514 11.07 -18.69 35.20
N MET A 515 10.03 -18.08 34.69
CA MET A 515 10.12 -16.82 33.92
C MET A 515 10.69 -15.68 34.78
N LYS A 516 10.24 -15.61 36.06
CA LYS A 516 10.75 -14.61 36.99
C LYS A 516 12.24 -14.85 37.33
N ALA A 517 12.65 -16.10 37.47
CA ALA A 517 14.05 -16.46 37.70
C ALA A 517 14.95 -16.05 36.51
N ASP A 518 14.49 -16.29 35.27
CA ASP A 518 15.23 -15.87 34.07
C ASP A 518 15.32 -14.33 33.97
N PHE A 519 14.25 -13.62 34.29
CA PHE A 519 14.26 -12.16 34.38
C PHE A 519 15.27 -11.65 35.43
N LEU A 520 15.24 -12.21 36.65
CA LEU A 520 16.12 -11.79 37.72
C LEU A 520 17.60 -12.18 37.46
N LEU A 521 17.84 -13.30 36.79
CA LEU A 521 19.18 -13.64 36.27
C LEU A 521 19.68 -12.57 35.30
N SER A 522 18.85 -12.15 34.35
CA SER A 522 19.20 -11.08 33.41
C SER A 522 19.44 -9.72 34.12
N LEU A 523 18.62 -9.40 35.12
CA LEU A 523 18.79 -8.20 35.96
C LEU A 523 20.10 -8.23 36.73
N CYS A 524 20.41 -9.35 37.39
CA CYS A 524 21.68 -9.53 38.09
C CYS A 524 22.88 -9.46 37.14
N GLU A 525 22.75 -9.97 35.92
CA GLU A 525 23.79 -9.90 34.91
C GLU A 525 24.07 -8.45 34.47
N LEU A 526 23.03 -7.60 34.37
CA LEU A 526 23.19 -6.17 34.13
C LEU A 526 23.91 -5.43 35.29
N ILE A 527 23.69 -5.87 36.53
CA ILE A 527 24.24 -5.24 37.72
C ILE A 527 25.67 -5.70 37.97
N VAL A 528 25.95 -7.02 37.86
CA VAL A 528 27.15 -7.68 38.33
C VAL A 528 28.14 -8.02 37.22
N GLY A 529 27.61 -8.40 36.05
CA GLY A 529 28.30 -9.21 35.06
C GLY A 529 29.50 -8.54 34.34
N GLY A 530 29.51 -7.22 34.19
CA GLY A 530 30.55 -6.53 33.43
C GLY A 530 30.64 -7.02 31.97
N LYS A 531 31.86 -7.10 31.41
CA LYS A 531 32.07 -7.57 30.03
C LYS A 531 32.01 -9.09 29.83
N GLU A 532 32.20 -9.86 30.88
CA GLU A 532 32.28 -11.33 30.83
C GLU A 532 30.93 -12.02 31.22
N GLY A 533 29.95 -11.27 31.67
CA GLY A 533 28.69 -11.78 32.17
C GLY A 533 28.80 -12.52 33.52
N LEU A 534 27.70 -13.09 34.00
CA LEU A 534 27.67 -13.93 35.20
C LEU A 534 28.32 -15.27 34.93
N GLN A 535 29.16 -15.70 35.88
CA GLN A 535 29.76 -17.02 35.85
C GLN A 535 28.71 -18.12 36.07
N PRO A 536 28.89 -19.35 35.57
CA PRO A 536 27.93 -20.44 35.72
C PRO A 536 27.51 -20.73 37.18
N ILE A 537 28.48 -20.60 38.11
CA ILE A 537 28.22 -20.78 39.56
C ILE A 537 27.35 -19.68 40.07
N GLU A 538 27.58 -18.42 39.69
CA GLU A 538 26.76 -17.27 40.07
C GLU A 538 25.33 -17.44 39.59
N LYS A 539 25.12 -17.87 38.34
CA LYS A 539 23.79 -18.16 37.80
C LYS A 539 23.05 -19.21 38.62
N THR A 540 23.73 -20.28 38.99
CA THR A 540 23.14 -21.36 39.82
C THR A 540 22.78 -20.86 41.20
N VAL A 541 23.60 -20.06 41.83
CA VAL A 541 23.39 -19.50 43.16
C VAL A 541 22.17 -18.52 43.13
N ILE A 542 22.14 -17.64 42.13
CA ILE A 542 21.02 -16.70 41.97
C ILE A 542 19.71 -17.45 41.77
N ASP A 543 19.62 -18.45 40.86
CA ASP A 543 18.41 -19.25 40.64
C ASP A 543 17.95 -19.93 41.93
N ARG A 544 18.89 -20.50 42.69
CA ARG A 544 18.59 -21.12 44.00
C ARG A 544 18.00 -20.12 44.99
N CYS A 545 18.63 -18.95 45.14
CA CYS A 545 18.16 -17.89 46.04
C CYS A 545 16.78 -17.36 45.63
N VAL A 546 16.55 -17.16 44.33
CA VAL A 546 15.23 -16.77 43.82
C VAL A 546 14.16 -17.77 44.24
N ARG A 547 14.39 -19.06 44.06
CA ARG A 547 13.44 -20.10 44.50
C ARG A 547 13.20 -20.11 46.00
N LEU A 548 14.23 -19.81 46.78
CA LEU A 548 14.08 -19.75 48.25
C LEU A 548 13.25 -18.52 48.66
N VAL A 549 13.50 -17.36 48.09
CA VAL A 549 12.77 -16.11 48.40
C VAL A 549 11.29 -16.21 48.02
N TYR A 550 10.96 -16.88 46.92
CA TYR A 550 9.54 -17.06 46.49
C TYR A 550 8.89 -18.32 47.06
N ARG A 551 9.55 -19.08 47.96
CA ARG A 551 9.06 -20.38 48.48
C ARG A 551 7.69 -20.28 49.12
N GLU A 552 7.43 -19.26 49.94
CA GLU A 552 6.15 -19.06 50.61
C GLU A 552 5.02 -18.78 49.63
N MET A 553 5.28 -17.95 48.63
CA MET A 553 4.31 -17.66 47.55
C MET A 553 4.04 -18.89 46.70
N ALA A 554 5.07 -19.68 46.37
CA ALA A 554 4.93 -20.92 45.60
C ALA A 554 4.11 -21.99 46.34
N LEU A 555 4.13 -21.99 47.67
CA LEU A 555 3.31 -22.86 48.52
C LEU A 555 1.87 -22.33 48.74
N GLY A 556 1.54 -21.13 48.21
CA GLY A 556 0.20 -20.53 48.32
C GLY A 556 -0.17 -20.13 49.75
N LEU A 557 0.80 -19.76 50.61
CA LEU A 557 0.52 -19.34 51.97
C LEU A 557 -0.16 -17.96 51.97
N GLU A 558 -1.28 -17.82 52.67
CA GLU A 558 -2.03 -16.54 52.77
C GLU A 558 -1.22 -15.42 53.40
N THR A 559 -0.15 -15.72 54.14
CA THR A 559 0.75 -14.76 54.78
C THR A 559 1.96 -14.36 53.94
N ALA A 560 2.10 -14.97 52.75
CA ALA A 560 3.23 -14.70 51.88
C ALA A 560 3.21 -13.24 51.36
N LYS A 561 4.28 -12.53 51.64
CA LYS A 561 4.50 -11.15 51.11
C LYS A 561 5.29 -11.24 49.81
N THR A 562 4.99 -10.33 48.89
CA THR A 562 5.85 -10.15 47.71
C THR A 562 7.26 -9.76 48.13
N PRO A 563 8.30 -10.54 47.79
CA PRO A 563 9.67 -10.22 48.16
C PRO A 563 10.15 -8.94 47.50
N LEU A 564 11.16 -8.31 48.12
CA LEU A 564 11.87 -7.15 47.57
C LEU A 564 13.31 -7.56 47.14
N LEU A 565 14.00 -6.67 46.46
CA LEU A 565 15.42 -6.88 46.12
C LEU A 565 16.28 -7.10 47.36
N GLN A 566 15.90 -6.50 48.48
CA GLN A 566 16.52 -6.71 49.78
C GLN A 566 16.46 -8.18 50.22
N ASP A 567 15.34 -8.87 50.02
CA ASP A 567 15.16 -10.27 50.42
C ASP A 567 16.11 -11.18 49.59
N LEU A 568 16.28 -10.90 48.33
CA LEU A 568 17.24 -11.60 47.46
C LEU A 568 18.67 -11.35 47.91
N TYR A 569 19.00 -10.09 48.21
CA TYR A 569 20.31 -9.68 48.73
C TYR A 569 20.63 -10.42 50.05
N GLU A 570 19.71 -10.44 50.99
CA GLU A 570 19.91 -11.15 52.30
C GLU A 570 20.05 -12.64 52.11
N GLU A 571 19.28 -13.26 51.20
CA GLU A 571 19.38 -14.70 50.94
C GLU A 571 20.74 -15.06 50.30
N LEU A 572 21.25 -14.21 49.38
CA LEU A 572 22.55 -14.38 48.81
C LEU A 572 23.68 -14.30 49.86
N LEU A 573 23.56 -13.42 50.86
CA LEU A 573 24.50 -13.32 51.94
C LEU A 573 24.53 -14.57 52.85
N ARG A 574 23.44 -15.34 52.90
CA ARG A 574 23.34 -16.60 53.66
C ARG A 574 24.00 -17.79 52.99
N GLN A 575 24.31 -17.68 51.70
CA GLN A 575 24.91 -18.77 50.94
C GLN A 575 26.42 -18.87 51.26
N PRO A 576 26.97 -20.12 51.30
CA PRO A 576 28.35 -20.34 51.68
C PRO A 576 29.37 -20.00 50.57
N GLU A 577 28.91 -19.92 49.29
CA GLU A 577 29.79 -19.72 48.14
C GLU A 577 30.31 -18.26 48.06
N PRO A 578 31.61 -18.07 47.81
CA PRO A 578 32.20 -16.71 47.63
C PRO A 578 31.58 -15.96 46.45
N GLU A 579 31.09 -16.64 45.42
CA GLU A 579 30.39 -16.09 44.25
C GLU A 579 29.06 -15.44 44.67
N ALA A 580 28.35 -16.03 45.62
CA ALA A 580 27.13 -15.45 46.19
C ALA A 580 27.40 -14.09 46.86
N ARG A 581 28.50 -14.03 47.60
CA ARG A 581 28.91 -12.78 48.27
C ARG A 581 29.29 -11.68 47.29
N ARG A 582 29.95 -12.06 46.17
CA ARG A 582 30.27 -11.12 45.07
C ARG A 582 29.01 -10.52 44.48
N VAL A 583 28.02 -11.36 44.18
CA VAL A 583 26.70 -10.91 43.65
C VAL A 583 25.99 -10.02 44.67
N ALA A 584 25.95 -10.42 45.96
CA ALA A 584 25.37 -9.64 47.02
C ALA A 584 26.01 -8.27 47.14
N THR A 585 27.37 -8.20 47.15
CA THR A 585 28.11 -6.92 47.23
C THR A 585 27.73 -5.96 46.06
N ALA A 586 27.55 -6.49 44.85
CA ALA A 586 27.14 -5.68 43.71
C ALA A 586 25.68 -5.21 43.85
N LEU A 587 24.80 -6.03 44.41
CA LEU A 587 23.39 -5.67 44.66
C LEU A 587 23.21 -4.67 45.81
N GLU A 588 24.17 -4.58 46.77
CA GLU A 588 24.10 -3.71 47.92
C GLU A 588 23.79 -2.27 47.59
N LEU A 589 24.39 -1.76 46.49
CA LEU A 589 24.18 -0.40 46.00
C LEU A 589 22.71 -0.13 45.65
N TYR A 590 21.98 -1.15 45.19
CA TYR A 590 20.58 -1.06 44.73
C TYR A 590 19.57 -1.48 45.83
N CYS A 591 20.01 -2.04 46.92
CA CYS A 591 19.18 -2.45 48.05
C CYS A 591 19.26 -1.45 49.22
N THR A 592 20.47 -1.26 49.75
CA THR A 592 20.71 -0.40 50.93
C THR A 592 21.49 0.87 50.57
N GLY A 593 22.08 0.92 49.39
CA GLY A 593 22.87 2.04 48.90
C GLY A 593 22.06 3.20 48.32
N SER A 594 22.75 4.14 47.66
CA SER A 594 22.16 5.36 47.09
C SER A 594 21.28 5.15 45.84
N LEU A 595 21.26 3.96 45.27
CA LEU A 595 20.49 3.62 44.06
C LEU A 595 19.33 2.67 44.34
N ASN A 596 18.70 2.77 45.53
CA ASN A 596 17.66 1.84 46.02
C ASN A 596 16.27 2.05 45.42
N LEU A 597 16.16 2.76 44.31
CA LEU A 597 14.91 3.07 43.62
C LEU A 597 13.97 1.87 43.39
N PHE A 598 14.56 0.71 43.12
CA PHE A 598 13.83 -0.54 42.82
C PHE A 598 13.64 -1.47 44.02
N ASN A 599 14.03 -1.03 45.21
CA ASN A 599 13.86 -1.80 46.46
C ASN A 599 12.64 -1.34 47.26
N HIS A 600 11.57 -1.02 46.58
CA HIS A 600 10.29 -0.62 47.17
C HIS A 600 9.15 -1.46 46.57
N PRO A 601 8.06 -1.72 47.33
CA PRO A 601 6.88 -2.36 46.77
C PRO A 601 6.32 -1.51 45.60
N THR A 602 5.84 -2.16 44.56
CA THR A 602 5.14 -1.49 43.49
C THR A 602 3.88 -0.80 44.04
N ASN A 603 3.77 0.50 43.78
CA ASN A 603 2.64 1.33 44.20
C ASN A 603 1.90 1.97 43.04
N VAL A 604 2.16 1.50 41.81
CA VAL A 604 1.50 1.94 40.59
C VAL A 604 0.87 0.76 39.89
N ASP A 605 -0.20 1.02 39.13
CA ASP A 605 -0.85 0.03 38.28
C ASP A 605 -0.94 0.53 36.84
N LEU A 606 -1.29 -0.36 35.91
CA LEU A 606 -1.50 -0.05 34.48
C LEU A 606 -2.97 -0.21 34.07
N ASN A 607 -3.91 0.13 35.00
CA ASN A 607 -5.35 -0.03 34.75
C ASN A 607 -5.93 1.06 33.86
N SER A 608 -5.24 2.20 33.72
CA SER A 608 -5.65 3.26 32.80
C SER A 608 -5.57 2.80 31.35
N ARG A 609 -6.49 3.28 30.52
CA ARG A 609 -6.50 2.97 29.09
C ARG A 609 -5.24 3.47 28.38
N VAL A 610 -4.68 4.59 28.81
CA VAL A 610 -3.43 5.16 28.28
C VAL A 610 -2.47 5.36 29.44
N VAL A 611 -1.29 4.76 29.36
CA VAL A 611 -0.24 4.86 30.39
C VAL A 611 1.06 5.33 29.73
N CYS A 612 1.73 6.27 30.35
CA CYS A 612 3.08 6.70 29.97
C CYS A 612 4.03 6.47 31.14
N ILE A 613 5.10 5.70 30.92
CA ILE A 613 6.15 5.46 31.91
C ILE A 613 7.36 6.32 31.52
N VAL A 614 7.64 7.33 32.34
CA VAL A 614 8.72 8.30 32.12
C VAL A 614 9.94 7.91 32.94
N LEU A 615 11.10 7.83 32.30
CA LEU A 615 12.38 7.41 32.94
C LEU A 615 13.36 8.60 33.00
N LYS A 616 12.93 9.71 33.58
CA LYS A 616 13.67 10.98 33.59
C LYS A 616 14.62 11.08 34.79
N GLY A 617 15.76 11.76 34.61
CA GLY A 617 16.69 12.05 35.71
C GLY A 617 17.55 10.86 36.18
N LEU A 618 17.49 9.73 35.46
CA LEU A 618 18.26 8.54 35.78
C LEU A 618 19.67 8.62 35.16
N GLY A 619 20.69 8.35 35.95
CA GLY A 619 22.07 8.10 35.44
C GLY A 619 22.11 6.88 34.51
N GLU A 620 23.17 6.75 33.73
CA GLU A 620 23.24 5.71 32.65
C GLU A 620 23.05 4.28 33.19
N ASN A 621 23.61 3.96 34.37
CA ASN A 621 23.48 2.62 34.96
C ASN A 621 22.04 2.35 35.45
N LEU A 622 21.42 3.30 36.17
CA LEU A 622 20.04 3.15 36.62
C LEU A 622 19.05 3.10 35.46
N ARG A 623 19.31 3.85 34.38
CA ARG A 623 18.44 3.87 33.20
C ARG A 623 18.32 2.48 32.54
N LYS A 624 19.43 1.71 32.45
CA LYS A 624 19.41 0.34 31.90
C LYS A 624 18.52 -0.57 32.75
N ILE A 625 18.70 -0.53 34.06
CA ILE A 625 17.91 -1.30 35.01
C ILE A 625 16.45 -0.89 34.97
N ALA A 626 16.17 0.42 34.96
CA ALA A 626 14.85 0.97 34.86
C ALA A 626 14.12 0.51 33.60
N MET A 627 14.79 0.56 32.45
CA MET A 627 14.20 0.09 31.20
C MET A 627 13.94 -1.41 31.19
N HIS A 628 14.85 -2.20 31.75
CA HIS A 628 14.67 -3.65 31.86
C HIS A 628 13.49 -4.01 32.78
N THR A 629 13.40 -3.39 33.96
CA THR A 629 12.29 -3.57 34.89
C THR A 629 10.94 -3.08 34.31
N THR A 630 10.97 -1.93 33.63
CA THR A 630 9.79 -1.39 32.98
C THR A 630 9.28 -2.32 31.87
N ASN A 631 10.16 -2.94 31.07
CA ASN A 631 9.78 -3.89 30.05
C ASN A 631 9.10 -5.14 30.61
N GLU A 632 9.57 -5.66 31.74
CA GLU A 632 8.92 -6.76 32.45
C GLU A 632 7.52 -6.35 32.91
N PHE A 633 7.41 -5.14 33.50
CA PHE A 633 6.13 -4.61 33.97
C PHE A 633 5.13 -4.39 32.81
N VAL A 634 5.61 -3.87 31.66
CA VAL A 634 4.79 -3.74 30.44
C VAL A 634 4.36 -5.10 29.90
N THR A 635 5.27 -6.07 29.88
CA THR A 635 4.98 -7.43 29.41
C THR A 635 3.88 -8.08 30.26
N ALA A 636 3.95 -7.86 31.53
CA ALA A 636 2.96 -8.29 32.51
C ALA A 636 1.57 -7.69 32.22
N ALA A 637 1.51 -6.38 31.96
CA ALA A 637 0.26 -5.71 31.62
C ALA A 637 -0.31 -6.19 30.27
N VAL A 638 0.53 -6.43 29.28
CA VAL A 638 0.10 -7.00 27.99
C VAL A 638 -0.53 -8.39 28.19
N ASN A 639 0.07 -9.25 29.01
CA ASN A 639 -0.48 -10.56 29.31
C ASN A 639 -1.86 -10.46 30.02
N ALA A 640 -2.02 -9.54 30.96
CA ALA A 640 -3.29 -9.28 31.64
C ALA A 640 -4.36 -8.79 30.66
N ASN A 641 -4.02 -7.83 29.79
CA ASN A 641 -4.93 -7.31 28.79
C ASN A 641 -5.34 -8.37 27.76
N HIS A 642 -4.40 -9.23 27.38
CA HIS A 642 -4.67 -10.35 26.48
C HIS A 642 -5.68 -11.35 27.09
N ALA A 643 -5.56 -11.63 28.39
CA ALA A 643 -6.51 -12.47 29.10
C ALA A 643 -7.93 -11.86 29.15
N GLU A 644 -8.03 -10.53 29.14
CA GLU A 644 -9.30 -9.78 29.03
C GLU A 644 -9.79 -9.66 27.57
N GLY A 645 -9.04 -10.15 26.57
CA GLY A 645 -9.36 -10.04 25.15
C GLY A 645 -9.16 -8.65 24.55
N VAL A 646 -8.37 -7.80 25.20
CA VAL A 646 -8.09 -6.41 24.79
C VAL A 646 -6.70 -6.33 24.16
N ALA A 647 -6.60 -5.73 22.97
CA ALA A 647 -5.31 -5.49 22.33
C ALA A 647 -4.56 -4.33 23.02
N THR A 648 -3.24 -4.40 23.02
CA THR A 648 -2.38 -3.38 23.64
C THR A 648 -1.39 -2.82 22.61
N TRP A 649 -1.35 -1.49 22.46
CA TRP A 649 -0.36 -0.78 21.66
C TRP A 649 0.77 -0.33 22.57
N CYS A 650 1.99 -0.74 22.28
CA CYS A 650 3.17 -0.39 23.07
C CYS A 650 4.14 0.45 22.24
N TYR A 651 4.49 1.64 22.72
CA TYR A 651 5.46 2.52 22.09
C TYR A 651 6.71 2.59 22.95
N PHE A 652 7.87 2.21 22.40
CA PHE A 652 9.17 2.26 23.06
C PHE A 652 10.01 3.35 22.39
N ASP A 653 10.09 4.53 23.04
CA ASP A 653 10.91 5.61 22.52
C ASP A 653 12.38 5.40 22.89
N GLU A 654 13.29 6.00 22.09
CA GLU A 654 14.75 5.82 22.20
C GLU A 654 15.16 4.33 22.30
N PHE A 655 14.52 3.48 21.52
CA PHE A 655 14.66 2.03 21.53
C PHE A 655 16.11 1.52 21.44
N HIS A 656 17.00 2.28 20.78
CA HIS A 656 18.43 1.93 20.69
C HIS A 656 19.13 1.80 22.04
N ILE A 657 18.59 2.43 23.10
CA ILE A 657 19.18 2.34 24.46
C ILE A 657 19.09 0.90 24.98
N LEU A 658 17.97 0.20 24.69
CA LEU A 658 17.74 -1.20 25.08
C LEU A 658 18.69 -2.19 24.37
N LEU A 659 19.22 -1.79 23.22
CA LEU A 659 19.94 -2.68 22.31
C LEU A 659 21.47 -2.49 22.38
N ARG A 660 21.96 -1.53 23.17
CA ARG A 660 23.40 -1.29 23.34
C ARG A 660 24.11 -2.43 24.06
N ASP A 661 23.41 -3.09 24.97
CA ASP A 661 23.96 -4.22 25.71
C ASP A 661 23.45 -5.53 25.06
N PRO A 662 24.33 -6.47 24.66
CA PRO A 662 23.94 -7.70 23.97
C PRO A 662 22.94 -8.58 24.75
N LEU A 663 23.03 -8.58 26.09
CA LEU A 663 22.15 -9.38 26.94
C LEU A 663 20.75 -8.80 26.99
N THR A 664 20.66 -7.48 27.19
CA THR A 664 19.38 -6.77 27.15
C THR A 664 18.75 -6.90 25.76
N ALA A 665 19.55 -6.80 24.69
CA ALA A 665 19.09 -6.97 23.33
C ALA A 665 18.50 -8.37 23.08
N SER A 666 19.19 -9.42 23.51
CA SER A 666 18.74 -10.80 23.36
C SER A 666 17.42 -11.07 24.12
N TYR A 667 17.33 -10.58 25.37
CA TYR A 667 16.11 -10.65 26.16
C TYR A 667 14.97 -9.90 25.43
N PHE A 668 15.21 -8.69 24.95
CA PHE A 668 14.18 -7.90 24.30
C PHE A 668 13.70 -8.51 22.98
N VAL A 669 14.57 -9.15 22.21
CA VAL A 669 14.17 -9.89 20.99
C VAL A 669 13.18 -11.02 21.32
N ALA A 670 13.42 -11.72 22.42
CA ALA A 670 12.51 -12.78 22.90
C ALA A 670 11.15 -12.18 23.29
N VAL A 671 11.15 -11.10 24.09
CA VAL A 671 9.95 -10.35 24.47
C VAL A 671 9.20 -9.83 23.24
N TRP A 672 9.90 -9.23 22.25
CA TRP A 672 9.32 -8.72 21.02
C TRP A 672 8.54 -9.77 20.22
N LYS A 673 9.09 -11.00 20.15
CA LYS A 673 8.41 -12.13 19.51
C LYS A 673 7.20 -12.63 20.33
N MET A 674 7.30 -12.59 21.66
CA MET A 674 6.23 -13.02 22.56
C MET A 674 5.07 -12.02 22.55
N LEU A 675 5.31 -10.72 22.61
CA LEU A 675 4.32 -9.65 22.62
C LEU A 675 3.35 -9.78 21.43
N ARG A 676 3.88 -10.12 20.25
CA ARG A 676 3.07 -10.38 19.05
C ARG A 676 2.02 -11.47 19.26
N LYS A 677 2.38 -12.57 19.93
CA LYS A 677 1.47 -13.70 20.17
C LYS A 677 0.35 -13.36 21.15
N LYS A 678 0.55 -12.32 21.97
CA LYS A 678 -0.38 -11.86 22.99
C LYS A 678 -1.24 -10.66 22.55
N GLY A 679 -1.41 -10.46 21.24
CA GLY A 679 -2.24 -9.37 20.69
C GLY A 679 -1.68 -7.97 20.93
N CYS A 680 -0.39 -7.86 21.22
CA CYS A 680 0.29 -6.57 21.32
C CYS A 680 0.69 -6.07 19.93
N VAL A 681 0.61 -4.75 19.76
CA VAL A 681 1.09 -3.99 18.58
C VAL A 681 2.27 -3.12 19.03
N PRO A 682 3.47 -3.68 19.14
CA PRO A 682 4.63 -2.93 19.62
C PRO A 682 5.19 -2.04 18.51
N SER A 683 5.70 -0.88 18.90
CA SER A 683 6.35 0.12 18.05
C SER A 683 7.66 0.57 18.68
N ALA A 684 8.77 0.37 17.98
CA ALA A 684 10.09 0.84 18.36
C ALA A 684 10.39 2.16 17.65
N LEU A 685 10.84 3.16 18.41
CA LEU A 685 11.22 4.45 17.87
C LEU A 685 12.71 4.70 18.12
N THR A 686 13.44 5.08 17.08
CA THR A 686 14.86 5.42 17.23
C THR A 686 15.32 6.43 16.18
N GLN A 687 16.24 7.28 16.58
CA GLN A 687 16.92 8.22 15.68
C GLN A 687 18.32 7.73 15.28
N ASN A 688 18.85 6.71 15.94
CA ASN A 688 20.18 6.18 15.68
C ASN A 688 20.10 4.81 14.99
N VAL A 689 20.04 4.85 13.67
CA VAL A 689 19.96 3.64 12.84
C VAL A 689 21.28 2.86 12.87
N LYS A 690 22.42 3.54 12.96
CA LYS A 690 23.72 2.92 12.96
C LYS A 690 23.93 2.05 14.21
N ASP A 691 23.56 2.55 15.38
CA ASP A 691 23.63 1.75 16.61
C ASP A 691 22.62 0.59 16.57
N LEU A 692 21.47 0.81 15.95
CA LEU A 692 20.45 -0.21 15.73
C LEU A 692 21.02 -1.38 14.89
N LEU A 693 21.69 -1.11 13.79
CA LEU A 693 22.18 -2.12 12.84
C LEU A 693 23.53 -2.72 13.22
N ALA A 694 24.15 -2.29 14.34
CA ALA A 694 25.41 -2.83 14.82
C ALA A 694 25.29 -4.21 15.47
N SER A 695 24.10 -4.65 15.84
CA SER A 695 23.85 -5.91 16.53
C SER A 695 23.10 -6.90 15.63
N ARG A 696 23.55 -8.16 15.65
CA ARG A 696 22.89 -9.25 14.90
C ARG A 696 21.49 -9.57 15.41
N GLU A 697 21.23 -9.29 16.67
CA GLU A 697 19.90 -9.46 17.29
C GLU A 697 18.86 -8.54 16.67
N ILE A 698 19.28 -7.40 16.13
CA ILE A 698 18.42 -6.40 15.51
C ILE A 698 18.01 -6.80 14.10
N GLU A 699 18.83 -7.50 13.35
CA GLU A 699 18.41 -8.09 12.08
C GLU A 699 17.17 -8.95 12.31
N ASN A 700 17.13 -9.71 13.39
CA ASN A 700 15.96 -10.51 13.77
C ASN A 700 14.71 -9.67 14.10
N ILE A 701 14.87 -8.46 14.66
CA ILE A 701 13.74 -7.55 14.92
C ILE A 701 13.23 -6.97 13.62
N LEU A 702 14.12 -6.51 12.72
CA LEU A 702 13.77 -5.98 11.41
C LEU A 702 13.04 -7.03 10.55
N ASP A 703 13.56 -8.26 10.50
CA ASP A 703 12.95 -9.37 9.76
C ASP A 703 11.55 -9.77 10.27
N ASN A 704 11.24 -9.43 11.53
CA ASN A 704 9.94 -9.67 12.14
C ASN A 704 9.08 -8.41 12.22
N THR A 705 9.41 -7.36 11.48
CA THR A 705 8.71 -6.07 11.47
C THR A 705 8.08 -5.85 10.10
N ASP A 706 6.77 -6.00 10.00
CA ASP A 706 6.02 -5.79 8.76
C ASP A 706 5.53 -4.35 8.59
N PHE A 707 5.66 -3.50 9.61
CA PHE A 707 5.29 -2.10 9.54
C PHE A 707 6.49 -1.19 9.85
N MET A 708 6.80 -0.26 8.94
CA MET A 708 7.91 0.67 9.17
C MET A 708 7.60 2.04 8.58
N VAL A 709 7.93 3.07 9.35
CA VAL A 709 7.89 4.47 8.92
C VAL A 709 9.33 4.98 8.87
N LEU A 710 9.84 5.20 7.67
CA LEU A 710 11.15 5.80 7.42
C LEU A 710 10.96 7.27 7.07
N LEU A 711 11.40 8.14 7.95
CA LEU A 711 11.45 9.58 7.76
C LEU A 711 12.86 10.01 7.29
N SER A 712 13.13 11.32 7.23
CA SER A 712 14.45 11.84 6.84
C SER A 712 15.59 11.19 7.62
N GLN A 713 16.63 10.75 6.92
CA GLN A 713 17.78 10.03 7.49
C GLN A 713 19.08 10.83 7.33
N ALA A 714 20.01 10.63 8.27
CA ALA A 714 21.36 11.15 8.15
C ALA A 714 22.09 10.53 6.95
N GLN A 715 23.00 11.27 6.32
CA GLN A 715 23.70 10.83 5.10
C GLN A 715 24.48 9.52 5.31
N SER A 716 25.08 9.33 6.49
CA SER A 716 25.82 8.11 6.85
C SER A 716 24.94 6.85 6.92
N ASP A 717 23.67 7.01 7.26
CA ASP A 717 22.78 5.88 7.57
C ASP A 717 22.01 5.38 6.34
N ARG A 718 21.89 6.22 5.31
CA ARG A 718 21.14 5.94 4.08
C ARG A 718 21.63 4.72 3.33
N ALA A 719 22.95 4.62 3.11
CA ALA A 719 23.54 3.51 2.38
C ALA A 719 23.36 2.17 3.12
N ILE A 720 23.44 2.21 4.45
CA ILE A 720 23.26 1.03 5.31
C ILE A 720 21.80 0.57 5.25
N LEU A 721 20.85 1.51 5.41
CA LEU A 721 19.41 1.25 5.32
C LEU A 721 19.00 0.74 3.93
N ALA A 722 19.51 1.36 2.86
CA ALA A 722 19.23 0.94 1.49
C ALA A 722 19.61 -0.51 1.26
N LYS A 723 20.81 -0.91 1.74
CA LYS A 723 21.28 -2.28 1.62
C LYS A 723 20.47 -3.26 2.49
N GLN A 724 20.18 -2.90 3.74
CA GLN A 724 19.51 -3.79 4.70
C GLN A 724 18.01 -4.00 4.36
N LEU A 725 17.35 -2.95 3.89
CA LEU A 725 15.91 -2.98 3.59
C LEU A 725 15.61 -3.19 2.10
N GLY A 726 16.62 -3.35 1.26
CA GLY A 726 16.43 -3.49 -0.18
C GLY A 726 15.78 -2.26 -0.84
N ILE A 727 16.08 -1.05 -0.33
CA ILE A 727 15.48 0.21 -0.81
C ILE A 727 16.17 0.62 -2.12
N SER A 728 15.41 0.90 -3.17
CA SER A 728 15.92 1.40 -4.44
C SER A 728 16.47 2.84 -4.32
N GLU A 729 17.36 3.25 -5.24
CA GLU A 729 17.86 4.64 -5.28
C GLU A 729 16.71 5.64 -5.42
N HIS A 730 15.66 5.28 -6.15
CA HIS A 730 14.49 6.13 -6.31
C HIS A 730 13.70 6.26 -5.00
N GLN A 731 13.48 5.17 -4.29
CA GLN A 731 12.87 5.18 -2.94
C GLN A 731 13.75 5.96 -1.95
N LEU A 732 15.08 5.82 -2.05
CA LEU A 732 16.02 6.51 -1.19
C LEU A 732 15.89 8.05 -1.28
N SER A 733 15.50 8.59 -2.44
CA SER A 733 15.27 10.03 -2.62
C SER A 733 14.20 10.60 -1.68
N TYR A 734 13.17 9.81 -1.34
CA TYR A 734 12.08 10.20 -0.44
C TYR A 734 12.49 10.30 1.04
N ILE A 735 13.65 9.77 1.41
CA ILE A 735 14.20 9.89 2.78
C ILE A 735 15.50 10.69 2.81
N THR A 736 15.98 11.17 1.65
CA THR A 736 17.23 11.93 1.52
C THR A 736 17.02 13.44 1.61
N HIS A 737 16.01 13.96 0.94
CA HIS A 737 15.69 15.38 0.85
C HIS A 737 14.27 15.67 1.34
N SER A 738 13.75 14.82 2.21
CA SER A 738 12.38 14.94 2.73
C SER A 738 12.31 16.00 3.81
N ASN A 739 11.20 16.72 3.80
CA ASN A 739 10.81 17.61 4.88
C ASN A 739 10.29 16.80 6.09
N SER A 740 10.07 17.48 7.22
CA SER A 740 9.42 16.85 8.36
C SER A 740 8.04 16.32 7.98
N GLY A 741 7.75 15.05 8.31
CA GLY A 741 6.51 14.37 7.98
C GLY A 741 6.46 13.78 6.56
N GLU A 742 7.57 13.72 5.84
CA GLU A 742 7.69 13.07 4.55
C GLU A 742 8.64 11.87 4.63
N GLY A 743 8.35 10.78 3.90
CA GLY A 743 9.18 9.59 3.96
C GLY A 743 8.61 8.38 3.22
N LEU A 744 9.00 7.18 3.67
CA LEU A 744 8.52 5.90 3.16
C LEU A 744 7.76 5.15 4.24
N LEU A 745 6.60 4.62 3.88
CA LEU A 745 5.80 3.72 4.69
C LEU A 745 5.91 2.29 4.13
N PHE A 746 6.31 1.35 4.97
CA PHE A 746 6.29 -0.08 4.68
C PHE A 746 5.11 -0.72 5.39
N TYR A 747 4.35 -1.51 4.66
CA TYR A 747 3.22 -2.29 5.15
C TYR A 747 3.27 -3.68 4.51
N GLY A 748 3.85 -4.65 5.20
CA GLY A 748 4.17 -5.95 4.62
C GLY A 748 5.10 -5.79 3.40
N ASN A 749 4.65 -6.25 2.25
CA ASN A 749 5.41 -6.15 0.99
C ASN A 749 5.14 -4.85 0.22
N VAL A 750 4.42 -3.90 0.82
CA VAL A 750 4.05 -2.64 0.16
C VAL A 750 4.91 -1.51 0.69
N THR A 751 5.60 -0.79 -0.19
CA THR A 751 6.37 0.41 0.14
C THR A 751 5.74 1.61 -0.55
N ILE A 752 5.32 2.61 0.21
CA ILE A 752 4.63 3.80 -0.30
C ILE A 752 5.36 5.05 0.16
N PRO A 753 5.79 5.93 -0.74
CA PRO A 753 6.23 7.26 -0.35
C PRO A 753 5.02 8.06 0.16
N PHE A 754 5.17 8.69 1.32
CA PHE A 754 4.07 9.41 1.95
C PHE A 754 4.44 10.84 2.34
N VAL A 755 3.41 11.67 2.43
CA VAL A 755 3.46 13.04 2.93
C VAL A 755 2.37 13.20 3.98
N ASP A 756 2.77 13.58 5.19
CA ASP A 756 1.87 13.86 6.28
C ASP A 756 1.96 15.34 6.68
N ARG A 757 1.18 16.16 6.00
CA ARG A 757 0.98 17.57 6.33
C ARG A 757 -0.25 17.70 7.20
N PHE A 758 -0.08 17.39 8.47
CA PHE A 758 -1.16 17.47 9.44
C PHE A 758 -1.61 18.94 9.61
N PRO A 759 -2.90 19.26 9.48
CA PRO A 759 -3.38 20.63 9.63
C PRO A 759 -3.21 21.11 11.08
N ARG A 760 -3.00 22.42 11.24
CA ARG A 760 -2.95 23.05 12.58
C ARG A 760 -4.34 23.03 13.21
N GLY A 761 -4.41 22.80 14.51
CA GLY A 761 -5.62 22.69 15.31
C GLY A 761 -5.31 22.12 16.69
N GLU A 762 -6.30 21.89 17.53
CA GLU A 762 -6.12 21.37 18.89
C GLU A 762 -5.33 20.05 18.90
N ILE A 763 -5.60 19.16 17.94
CA ILE A 763 -4.88 17.90 17.81
C ILE A 763 -3.43 18.13 17.42
N TYR A 764 -3.13 19.05 16.50
CA TYR A 764 -1.76 19.36 16.10
C TYR A 764 -0.92 19.81 17.30
N ASP A 765 -1.47 20.67 18.14
CA ASP A 765 -0.81 21.24 19.31
C ASP A 765 -0.48 20.15 20.35
N LEU A 766 -1.32 19.11 20.45
CA LEU A 766 -1.04 17.92 21.27
C LEU A 766 0.08 17.03 20.70
N LEU A 767 0.30 17.06 19.39
CA LEU A 767 1.28 16.22 18.70
C LEU A 767 2.66 16.86 18.63
N THR A 768 2.73 18.20 18.51
CA THR A 768 4.00 18.92 18.29
C THR A 768 4.92 18.85 19.50
N THR A 769 6.21 18.77 19.23
CA THR A 769 7.29 18.89 20.22
C THR A 769 8.17 20.10 19.95
N ARG A 770 7.82 20.93 18.96
CA ARG A 770 8.61 22.10 18.57
C ARG A 770 8.38 23.23 19.57
N PRO A 771 9.45 23.80 20.15
CA PRO A 771 9.34 24.92 21.10
C PRO A 771 8.65 26.15 20.50
N GLU A 772 8.78 26.37 19.19
CA GLU A 772 8.18 27.47 18.45
C GLU A 772 6.65 27.37 18.41
N ASP A 773 6.12 26.16 18.22
CA ASP A 773 4.67 25.90 18.19
C ASP A 773 4.08 25.94 19.61
N LEU A 774 4.85 25.53 20.64
CA LEU A 774 4.43 25.55 22.05
C LEU A 774 4.52 26.96 22.68
N ALA A 775 5.26 27.89 22.09
CA ALA A 775 5.40 29.25 22.59
C ALA A 775 4.14 30.12 22.33
N HIS A 776 3.30 29.76 21.39
CA HIS A 776 2.04 30.45 21.10
C HIS A 776 0.99 30.25 22.20
N GLU A 777 1.00 29.13 22.94
CA GLU A 777 0.10 28.89 24.07
C GLU A 777 0.39 29.80 25.30
N ARG A 778 1.61 30.35 25.42
CA ARG A 778 1.99 31.19 26.56
C ARG A 778 1.66 32.69 26.40
N THR A 779 1.17 33.09 25.24
CA THR A 779 0.81 34.50 24.99
C THR A 779 -0.69 34.74 25.02
N ASP A 780 -1.51 33.68 25.13
CA ASP A 780 -2.97 33.78 25.22
C ASP A 780 -3.52 33.44 26.65
N GLU A 781 -2.64 33.21 27.64
CA GLU A 781 -2.97 33.26 29.07
C GLU A 781 -2.52 34.64 29.66
#